data_a0a052d8784d3f9c825a49130fe87cd5
#
_entry.id   a0a052d8784d3f9c825a49130fe87cd5
#
_cell.length_a   1.000
_cell.length_b   1.000
_cell.length_c   1.000
_cell.angle_alpha   90.00
_cell.angle_beta   90.00
_cell.angle_gamma   90.00
#
_symmetry.space_group_name_H-M   'P 1'
#
loop_
_entity.id
_entity.type
_entity.pdbx_description
1 polymer ?
#
loop_
_entity_poly.entity_id
_entity_poly.type
_entity_poly.pdbx_seq_one_letter_code
_entity_poly.pdbx_strand_id
1 'polypeptide(L)'
;MLKSLLTSALLVLGTAAAAQNEYAAIAELKAMNRSVQGLRSMADGEHYTTLEQGNVLRYAYASDEAGVKLLPAAAEQLTITDYALSPDEQSVLLATERTPIYRHSYTTRYYLATGGRVEPILREAFAPRDASFSPDGSRIVYSDRNDLYVYDIASGATRRITTDGAWNEVINGTTDWVYEEEFGSTRAYAFSPDGTRLAYLRFDETQVPLMEMMRFDGRLYNEAYTFKYPKAGEPNSVVQLWVADLATGRRERIDTGSETDQYIPRIGFTPDGRLWFHRINRRQNVFEMILCEPHGAQRTIYEERAQQYVERVDDGTVTFVDKDRFLVRQESFSGYMHLYLYSIRRGRLAQVTGGEWEVTQVVGTDGKRVWYLSTETSPLHRNLYSVRLDGSDKRRLTEGEGYYTVVPSRGMKYFVTTFSNTRTPNRVEVCDAAGNTIRTLCDNRDLRIRLMVATRPVKEFFTFRTERGDELNAYIVKPRDFDPAQRYPVLLTQYSGPGSQQVVDRWTLDWEDVLADLGYIVVCTDGRGTGFRGERFKKQTYGRLGALETEDQLSLARHMAAQPWVDASRIGIYGWSYGGFMALNCALKGHGLFKMAIAVAPVTSWRYYDTIYTEIYNNLPQYNAAGYDENSPLTCA
;
A
#
# COMPACT_ATOMS: atom_id res chain seq x y z
N MET A 1 -26.35 37.70 -29.25
CA MET A 1 -26.00 37.21 -27.90
C MET A 1 -26.80 35.97 -27.46
N LEU A 2 -28.13 35.96 -27.47
CA LEU A 2 -28.94 34.80 -27.02
C LEU A 2 -28.70 33.52 -27.84
N LYS A 3 -28.58 33.62 -29.18
CA LYS A 3 -28.26 32.46 -30.04
C LYS A 3 -26.88 31.88 -29.78
N SER A 4 -25.88 32.72 -29.51
CA SER A 4 -24.51 32.29 -29.18
C SER A 4 -24.45 31.60 -27.80
N LEU A 5 -25.20 32.06 -26.82
CA LEU A 5 -25.31 31.45 -25.50
C LEU A 5 -26.05 30.11 -25.54
N LEU A 6 -27.14 30.00 -26.35
CA LEU A 6 -27.85 28.75 -26.55
C LEU A 6 -27.00 27.70 -27.32
N THR A 7 -26.23 28.13 -28.32
CA THR A 7 -25.32 27.21 -29.04
C THR A 7 -24.19 26.72 -28.13
N SER A 8 -23.61 27.60 -27.31
CA SER A 8 -22.60 27.23 -26.33
C SER A 8 -23.14 26.28 -25.24
N ALA A 9 -24.35 26.55 -24.74
CA ALA A 9 -24.98 25.69 -23.75
C ALA A 9 -25.36 24.30 -24.33
N LEU A 10 -25.85 24.22 -25.55
CA LEU A 10 -26.12 22.96 -26.25
C LEU A 10 -24.84 22.17 -26.55
N LEU A 11 -23.74 22.84 -26.89
CA LEU A 11 -22.44 22.20 -27.08
C LEU A 11 -21.90 21.61 -25.78
N VAL A 12 -22.00 22.36 -24.66
CA VAL A 12 -21.56 21.90 -23.34
C VAL A 12 -22.43 20.72 -22.86
N LEU A 13 -23.74 20.76 -23.09
CA LEU A 13 -24.63 19.64 -22.74
C LEU A 13 -24.36 18.40 -23.63
N GLY A 14 -24.07 18.59 -24.90
CA GLY A 14 -23.73 17.51 -25.82
C GLY A 14 -22.41 16.82 -25.46
N THR A 15 -21.37 17.59 -25.11
CA THR A 15 -20.09 17.04 -24.68
C THR A 15 -20.17 16.35 -23.32
N ALA A 16 -20.96 16.86 -22.37
CA ALA A 16 -21.20 16.23 -21.08
C ALA A 16 -21.93 14.88 -21.22
N ALA A 17 -22.94 14.81 -22.08
CA ALA A 17 -23.65 13.56 -22.35
C ALA A 17 -22.76 12.52 -23.05
N ALA A 18 -21.93 12.94 -24.01
CA ALA A 18 -20.96 12.07 -24.66
C ALA A 18 -19.91 11.53 -23.65
N ALA A 19 -19.37 12.39 -22.79
CA ALA A 19 -18.44 11.99 -21.74
C ALA A 19 -19.07 11.00 -20.76
N GLN A 20 -20.33 11.20 -20.37
CA GLN A 20 -21.05 10.30 -19.47
C GLN A 20 -21.28 8.93 -20.13
N ASN A 21 -21.61 8.88 -21.42
CA ASN A 21 -21.79 7.62 -22.15
C ASN A 21 -20.45 6.86 -22.29
N GLU A 22 -19.35 7.54 -22.60
CA GLU A 22 -18.02 6.93 -22.68
C GLU A 22 -17.57 6.44 -21.30
N TYR A 23 -17.79 7.22 -20.24
CA TYR A 23 -17.48 6.78 -18.87
C TYR A 23 -18.25 5.52 -18.49
N ALA A 24 -19.55 5.44 -18.81
CA ALA A 24 -20.36 4.25 -18.54
C ALA A 24 -19.85 3.03 -19.32
N ALA A 25 -19.48 3.18 -20.58
CA ALA A 25 -18.91 2.11 -21.39
C ALA A 25 -17.56 1.62 -20.85
N ILE A 26 -16.69 2.53 -20.40
CA ILE A 26 -15.41 2.20 -19.76
C ILE A 26 -15.63 1.52 -18.42
N ALA A 27 -16.57 2.00 -17.60
CA ALA A 27 -16.90 1.38 -16.31
C ALA A 27 -17.41 -0.06 -16.49
N GLU A 28 -18.23 -0.33 -17.52
CA GLU A 28 -18.67 -1.69 -17.86
C GLU A 28 -17.47 -2.59 -18.20
N LEU A 29 -16.58 -2.16 -19.08
CA LEU A 29 -15.39 -2.92 -19.46
C LEU A 29 -14.45 -3.15 -18.27
N LYS A 30 -14.26 -2.13 -17.42
CA LYS A 30 -13.44 -2.24 -16.19
C LYS A 30 -14.02 -3.27 -15.23
N ALA A 31 -15.34 -3.32 -15.07
CA ALA A 31 -16.04 -4.30 -14.25
C ALA A 31 -15.92 -5.74 -14.77
N MET A 32 -15.64 -5.93 -16.06
CA MET A 32 -15.38 -7.25 -16.64
C MET A 32 -13.99 -7.81 -16.29
N ASN A 33 -13.05 -6.97 -15.83
CA ASN A 33 -11.70 -7.43 -15.47
C ASN A 33 -11.72 -8.19 -14.16
N ARG A 34 -11.84 -9.50 -14.25
CA ARG A 34 -11.94 -10.42 -13.11
C ARG A 34 -10.57 -10.72 -12.51
N SER A 35 -10.58 -11.01 -11.22
CA SER A 35 -9.44 -11.52 -10.46
C SER A 35 -9.94 -12.49 -9.39
N VAL A 36 -9.04 -13.23 -8.76
CA VAL A 36 -9.38 -14.11 -7.63
C VAL A 36 -9.28 -13.28 -6.35
N GLN A 37 -10.38 -13.23 -5.60
CA GLN A 37 -10.49 -12.42 -4.38
C GLN A 37 -10.33 -13.27 -3.11
N GLY A 38 -9.73 -12.69 -2.06
CA GLY A 38 -9.63 -13.31 -0.74
C GLY A 38 -8.82 -14.60 -0.71
N LEU A 39 -7.90 -14.80 -1.67
CA LEU A 39 -7.10 -16.01 -1.77
C LEU A 39 -6.17 -16.16 -0.57
N ARG A 40 -6.26 -17.31 0.12
CA ARG A 40 -5.41 -17.68 1.25
C ARG A 40 -4.95 -19.12 1.10
N SER A 41 -3.63 -19.34 1.21
CA SER A 41 -3.09 -20.70 1.23
C SER A 41 -3.46 -21.41 2.51
N MET A 42 -3.81 -22.68 2.40
CA MET A 42 -4.04 -23.54 3.55
C MET A 42 -2.71 -24.10 4.09
N ALA A 43 -2.78 -24.65 5.31
CA ALA A 43 -1.62 -25.13 6.05
C ALA A 43 -0.86 -26.26 5.34
N ASP A 44 -1.57 -27.09 4.57
CA ASP A 44 -0.99 -28.20 3.80
C ASP A 44 -0.18 -27.73 2.58
N GLY A 45 -0.33 -26.46 2.15
CA GLY A 45 0.31 -25.93 0.93
C GLY A 45 -0.18 -26.53 -0.39
N GLU A 46 -1.17 -27.42 -0.34
CA GLU A 46 -1.80 -28.08 -1.50
C GLU A 46 -3.13 -27.44 -1.87
N HIS A 47 -3.77 -26.76 -0.90
CA HIS A 47 -5.06 -26.12 -1.07
C HIS A 47 -5.00 -24.64 -0.76
N TYR A 48 -5.96 -23.91 -1.30
CA TYR A 48 -6.22 -22.51 -0.98
C TYR A 48 -7.71 -22.27 -0.81
N THR A 49 -8.05 -21.19 -0.14
CA THR A 49 -9.43 -20.74 0.00
C THR A 49 -9.63 -19.38 -0.68
N THR A 50 -10.87 -19.11 -1.08
CA THR A 50 -11.33 -17.84 -1.64
C THR A 50 -12.64 -17.42 -0.99
N LEU A 51 -12.98 -16.14 -1.08
CA LEU A 51 -14.30 -15.61 -0.71
C LEU A 51 -15.08 -15.35 -2.00
N GLU A 52 -16.11 -16.15 -2.26
CA GLU A 52 -16.93 -16.06 -3.47
C GLU A 52 -18.42 -16.04 -3.11
N GLN A 53 -19.11 -14.98 -3.51
CA GLN A 53 -20.57 -14.83 -3.29
C GLN A 53 -20.99 -15.08 -1.82
N GLY A 54 -20.18 -14.60 -0.88
CA GLY A 54 -20.45 -14.78 0.56
C GLY A 54 -20.12 -16.17 1.12
N ASN A 55 -19.45 -17.03 0.36
CA ASN A 55 -19.01 -18.35 0.80
C ASN A 55 -17.48 -18.44 0.80
N VAL A 56 -16.91 -19.15 1.77
CA VAL A 56 -15.51 -19.55 1.76
C VAL A 56 -15.40 -20.89 1.06
N LEU A 57 -14.73 -20.91 -0.09
CA LEU A 57 -14.54 -22.09 -0.93
C LEU A 57 -13.09 -22.55 -0.86
N ARG A 58 -12.88 -23.86 -0.72
CA ARG A 58 -11.56 -24.51 -0.79
C ARG A 58 -11.34 -25.11 -2.15
N TYR A 59 -10.17 -24.88 -2.71
CA TYR A 59 -9.69 -25.41 -3.99
C TYR A 59 -8.32 -26.06 -3.83
N ALA A 60 -8.01 -27.06 -4.65
CA ALA A 60 -6.65 -27.56 -4.80
C ALA A 60 -5.86 -26.69 -5.79
N TYR A 61 -4.55 -26.48 -5.56
CA TYR A 61 -3.72 -25.76 -6.52
C TYR A 61 -3.56 -26.51 -7.84
N ALA A 62 -3.36 -27.82 -7.78
CA ALA A 62 -3.01 -28.66 -8.95
C ALA A 62 -4.19 -29.31 -9.66
N SER A 63 -5.44 -29.06 -9.24
CA SER A 63 -6.64 -29.69 -9.79
C SER A 63 -7.69 -28.67 -10.20
N ASP A 64 -8.47 -28.99 -11.23
CA ASP A 64 -9.63 -28.21 -11.68
C ASP A 64 -10.95 -28.64 -11.01
N GLU A 65 -10.88 -29.38 -9.91
CA GLU A 65 -12.04 -29.78 -9.15
C GLU A 65 -12.84 -28.56 -8.64
N ALA A 66 -14.16 -28.74 -8.58
CA ALA A 66 -15.05 -27.71 -8.06
C ALA A 66 -14.74 -27.36 -6.62
N GLY A 67 -14.86 -26.07 -6.27
CA GLY A 67 -14.63 -25.59 -4.93
C GLY A 67 -15.55 -26.23 -3.89
N VAL A 68 -14.98 -26.61 -2.75
CA VAL A 68 -15.70 -27.20 -1.61
C VAL A 68 -16.06 -26.11 -0.63
N LYS A 69 -17.35 -25.96 -0.30
CA LYS A 69 -17.81 -25.03 0.73
C LYS A 69 -17.27 -25.43 2.10
N LEU A 70 -16.68 -24.49 2.82
CA LEU A 70 -16.20 -24.67 4.20
C LEU A 70 -17.21 -24.19 5.25
N LEU A 71 -18.10 -23.29 4.88
CA LEU A 71 -19.07 -22.71 5.82
C LEU A 71 -20.35 -23.55 5.92
N PRO A 72 -20.92 -23.70 7.13
CA PRO A 72 -22.22 -24.32 7.30
C PRO A 72 -23.34 -23.43 6.75
N ALA A 73 -24.52 -24.02 6.45
CA ALA A 73 -25.67 -23.33 5.90
C ALA A 73 -26.11 -22.12 6.76
N ALA A 74 -25.89 -22.15 8.06
CA ALA A 74 -26.19 -21.03 8.96
C ALA A 74 -25.43 -19.74 8.62
N ALA A 75 -24.30 -19.83 7.92
CA ALA A 75 -23.54 -18.67 7.45
C ALA A 75 -24.15 -17.97 6.22
N GLU A 76 -25.05 -18.62 5.48
CA GLU A 76 -25.67 -18.07 4.27
C GLU A 76 -26.53 -16.81 4.51
N GLN A 77 -26.91 -16.57 5.77
CA GLN A 77 -27.65 -15.36 6.17
C GLN A 77 -26.75 -14.15 6.42
N LEU A 78 -25.42 -14.34 6.43
CA LEU A 78 -24.45 -13.30 6.71
C LEU A 78 -23.91 -12.68 5.42
N THR A 79 -23.75 -11.37 5.43
CA THR A 79 -22.99 -10.67 4.39
C THR A 79 -21.50 -10.65 4.78
N ILE A 80 -20.79 -11.70 4.37
CA ILE A 80 -19.37 -11.89 4.74
C ILE A 80 -18.53 -10.97 3.86
N THR A 81 -17.70 -10.13 4.51
CA THR A 81 -16.78 -9.20 3.86
C THR A 81 -15.32 -9.64 3.93
N ASP A 82 -15.00 -10.50 4.93
CA ASP A 82 -13.66 -11.05 5.13
C ASP A 82 -13.73 -12.31 6.02
N TYR A 83 -12.66 -13.12 6.03
CA TYR A 83 -12.58 -14.33 6.86
C TYR A 83 -11.14 -14.63 7.26
N ALA A 84 -10.95 -15.44 8.31
CA ALA A 84 -9.68 -16.05 8.68
C ALA A 84 -9.89 -17.48 9.12
N LEU A 85 -9.02 -18.41 8.70
CA LEU A 85 -9.02 -19.78 9.20
C LEU A 85 -8.29 -19.85 10.54
N SER A 86 -8.75 -20.70 11.45
CA SER A 86 -7.97 -21.07 12.63
C SER A 86 -6.69 -21.80 12.23
N PRO A 87 -5.65 -21.88 13.07
CA PRO A 87 -4.40 -22.55 12.73
C PRO A 87 -4.56 -24.04 12.39
N ASP A 88 -5.55 -24.72 12.95
CA ASP A 88 -5.94 -26.10 12.64
C ASP A 88 -6.95 -26.23 11.49
N GLU A 89 -7.40 -25.07 10.95
CA GLU A 89 -8.36 -24.95 9.84
C GLU A 89 -9.75 -25.56 10.09
N GLN A 90 -10.08 -25.86 11.38
CA GLN A 90 -11.38 -26.39 11.75
C GLN A 90 -12.43 -25.32 12.07
N SER A 91 -12.00 -24.08 12.23
CA SER A 91 -12.85 -22.93 12.51
C SER A 91 -12.56 -21.78 11.56
N VAL A 92 -13.59 -20.97 11.30
CA VAL A 92 -13.49 -19.78 10.46
C VAL A 92 -14.00 -18.58 11.22
N LEU A 93 -13.16 -17.57 11.38
CA LEU A 93 -13.55 -16.26 11.88
C LEU A 93 -14.07 -15.45 10.70
N LEU A 94 -15.31 -15.03 10.75
CA LEU A 94 -16.01 -14.28 9.71
C LEU A 94 -16.15 -12.82 10.14
N ALA A 95 -15.81 -11.90 9.25
CA ALA A 95 -16.12 -10.48 9.37
C ALA A 95 -17.30 -10.13 8.46
N THR A 96 -18.23 -9.29 8.97
CA THR A 96 -19.43 -8.91 8.23
C THR A 96 -19.48 -7.38 8.04
N GLU A 97 -20.49 -6.71 8.46
CA GLU A 97 -20.68 -5.25 8.34
C GLU A 97 -19.38 -4.46 8.61
N ARG A 98 -18.98 -3.60 7.68
CA ARG A 98 -17.80 -2.72 7.85
C ARG A 98 -18.24 -1.28 8.04
N THR A 99 -17.79 -0.67 9.14
CA THR A 99 -17.93 0.77 9.38
C THR A 99 -16.52 1.38 9.40
N PRO A 100 -16.13 2.16 8.39
CA PRO A 100 -14.80 2.76 8.32
C PRO A 100 -14.53 3.68 9.52
N ILE A 101 -13.29 3.65 10.02
CA ILE A 101 -12.75 4.61 11.01
C ILE A 101 -11.85 5.61 10.30
N TYR A 102 -10.78 5.11 9.67
CA TYR A 102 -9.83 5.87 8.87
C TYR A 102 -9.66 5.21 7.49
N ARG A 103 -8.51 5.35 6.85
CA ARG A 103 -8.24 4.81 5.50
C ARG A 103 -8.30 3.28 5.44
N HIS A 104 -7.76 2.61 6.45
CA HIS A 104 -7.60 1.15 6.49
C HIS A 104 -8.43 0.51 7.59
N SER A 105 -8.53 1.16 8.75
CA SER A 105 -9.24 0.66 9.90
C SER A 105 -10.75 0.78 9.76
N TYR A 106 -11.44 -0.22 10.28
CA TYR A 106 -12.89 -0.28 10.34
C TYR A 106 -13.32 -1.11 11.55
N THR A 107 -14.51 -0.85 12.04
CA THR A 107 -15.21 -1.75 12.97
C THR A 107 -16.05 -2.73 12.17
N THR A 108 -16.24 -3.93 12.71
CA THR A 108 -17.02 -5.00 12.07
C THR A 108 -17.66 -5.91 13.12
N ARG A 109 -18.64 -6.70 12.73
CA ARG A 109 -19.14 -7.81 13.57
C ARG A 109 -18.40 -9.08 13.19
N TYR A 110 -17.90 -9.77 14.21
CA TYR A 110 -17.23 -11.05 14.05
C TYR A 110 -18.10 -12.22 14.48
N TYR A 111 -18.08 -13.27 13.66
CA TYR A 111 -18.73 -14.55 13.93
C TYR A 111 -17.70 -15.66 13.87
N LEU A 112 -17.87 -16.67 14.73
CA LEU A 112 -17.07 -17.89 14.69
C LEU A 112 -17.90 -19.01 14.10
N ALA A 113 -17.48 -19.56 12.97
CA ALA A 113 -18.02 -20.76 12.37
C ALA A 113 -17.16 -21.95 12.80
N THR A 114 -17.73 -22.86 13.59
CA THR A 114 -17.04 -24.04 14.14
C THR A 114 -18.04 -25.16 14.44
N GLY A 115 -17.68 -26.44 14.21
CA GLY A 115 -18.52 -27.58 14.55
C GLY A 115 -19.92 -27.54 13.91
N GLY A 116 -20.07 -26.95 12.74
CA GLY A 116 -21.35 -26.78 12.04
C GLY A 116 -22.25 -25.63 12.57
N ARG A 117 -21.76 -24.85 13.52
CA ARG A 117 -22.46 -23.68 14.10
C ARG A 117 -21.81 -22.39 13.63
N VAL A 118 -22.57 -21.29 13.67
CA VAL A 118 -22.11 -19.93 13.44
C VAL A 118 -22.64 -19.06 14.56
N GLU A 119 -21.76 -18.55 15.38
CA GLU A 119 -22.12 -17.75 16.54
C GLU A 119 -21.35 -16.41 16.56
N PRO A 120 -21.98 -15.29 16.96
CA PRO A 120 -21.24 -14.06 17.16
C PRO A 120 -20.28 -14.22 18.36
N ILE A 121 -19.04 -13.75 18.21
CA ILE A 121 -18.09 -13.77 19.33
C ILE A 121 -18.45 -12.76 20.43
N LEU A 122 -19.29 -11.78 20.10
CA LEU A 122 -19.81 -10.77 21.03
C LEU A 122 -21.33 -10.67 20.90
N ARG A 123 -22.04 -10.71 22.01
CA ARG A 123 -23.51 -10.67 22.07
C ARG A 123 -24.08 -9.25 22.22
N GLU A 124 -23.26 -8.26 22.57
CA GLU A 124 -23.67 -6.87 22.79
C GLU A 124 -23.21 -5.96 21.64
N ALA A 125 -23.67 -4.70 21.64
CA ALA A 125 -23.34 -3.70 20.65
C ALA A 125 -21.90 -3.17 20.80
N PHE A 126 -20.92 -4.07 20.73
CA PHE A 126 -19.52 -3.74 20.59
C PHE A 126 -19.21 -3.40 19.14
N ALA A 127 -18.14 -2.65 18.94
CA ALA A 127 -17.61 -2.29 17.62
C ALA A 127 -16.15 -2.77 17.48
N PRO A 128 -15.93 -4.13 17.52
CA PRO A 128 -14.59 -4.69 17.53
C PRO A 128 -13.88 -4.50 16.19
N ARG A 129 -12.55 -4.46 16.26
CA ARG A 129 -11.66 -4.37 15.12
C ARG A 129 -10.41 -5.26 15.28
N ASP A 130 -9.76 -5.58 14.17
CA ASP A 130 -8.47 -6.27 14.12
C ASP A 130 -8.44 -7.63 14.87
N ALA A 131 -9.55 -8.41 14.81
CA ALA A 131 -9.61 -9.71 15.47
C ALA A 131 -8.70 -10.75 14.79
N SER A 132 -8.03 -11.58 15.60
CA SER A 132 -7.19 -12.68 15.11
C SER A 132 -7.15 -13.87 16.09
N PHE A 133 -7.03 -15.08 15.53
CA PHE A 133 -6.77 -16.28 16.32
C PHE A 133 -5.39 -16.24 17.00
N SER A 134 -5.29 -16.82 18.18
CA SER A 134 -4.00 -17.21 18.75
C SER A 134 -3.35 -18.34 17.94
N PRO A 135 -2.01 -18.50 17.96
CA PRO A 135 -1.31 -19.54 17.22
C PRO A 135 -1.71 -20.97 17.55
N ASP A 136 -2.23 -21.22 18.75
CA ASP A 136 -2.77 -22.50 19.20
C ASP A 136 -4.27 -22.70 18.85
N GLY A 137 -4.91 -21.68 18.26
CA GLY A 137 -6.31 -21.70 17.87
C GLY A 137 -7.31 -21.65 19.03
N SER A 138 -6.87 -21.55 20.29
CA SER A 138 -7.74 -21.61 21.47
C SER A 138 -8.43 -20.29 21.80
N ARG A 139 -7.91 -19.16 21.29
CA ARG A 139 -8.37 -17.82 21.62
C ARG A 139 -8.49 -16.93 20.40
N ILE A 140 -9.30 -15.86 20.53
CA ILE A 140 -9.35 -14.74 19.60
C ILE A 140 -9.05 -13.46 20.38
N VAL A 141 -8.07 -12.67 19.92
CA VAL A 141 -7.81 -11.33 20.44
C VAL A 141 -8.40 -10.31 19.48
N TYR A 142 -8.99 -9.26 20.00
CA TYR A 142 -9.53 -8.13 19.26
C TYR A 142 -9.41 -6.84 20.07
N SER A 143 -9.54 -5.70 19.41
CA SER A 143 -9.67 -4.40 20.07
C SER A 143 -11.11 -3.91 20.01
N ASP A 144 -11.60 -3.32 21.10
CA ASP A 144 -12.85 -2.56 21.14
C ASP A 144 -12.67 -1.32 22.01
N ARG A 145 -13.12 -0.15 21.52
CA ARG A 145 -13.00 1.14 22.24
C ARG A 145 -11.60 1.41 22.79
N ASN A 146 -10.59 1.19 21.94
CA ASN A 146 -9.17 1.38 22.24
C ASN A 146 -8.60 0.46 23.34
N ASP A 147 -9.29 -0.62 23.72
CA ASP A 147 -8.78 -1.65 24.61
C ASP A 147 -8.72 -3.02 23.97
N LEU A 148 -7.79 -3.84 24.46
CA LEU A 148 -7.60 -5.22 24.03
C LEU A 148 -8.45 -6.18 24.87
N TYR A 149 -9.04 -7.15 24.18
CA TYR A 149 -9.85 -8.22 24.73
C TYR A 149 -9.37 -9.57 24.21
N VAL A 150 -9.51 -10.60 25.01
CA VAL A 150 -9.31 -12.00 24.62
C VAL A 150 -10.61 -12.78 24.84
N TYR A 151 -11.05 -13.47 23.78
CA TYR A 151 -12.17 -14.39 23.78
C TYR A 151 -11.62 -15.82 23.80
N ASP A 152 -12.01 -16.62 24.79
CA ASP A 152 -11.68 -18.03 24.91
C ASP A 152 -12.75 -18.85 24.18
N ILE A 153 -12.32 -19.59 23.17
CA ILE A 153 -13.24 -20.30 22.26
C ILE A 153 -13.99 -21.44 22.96
N ALA A 154 -13.31 -22.14 23.86
CA ALA A 154 -13.89 -23.31 24.51
C ALA A 154 -14.99 -22.93 25.53
N SER A 155 -14.77 -21.87 26.29
CA SER A 155 -15.73 -21.42 27.33
C SER A 155 -16.70 -20.34 26.84
N GLY A 156 -16.41 -19.67 25.71
CA GLY A 156 -17.14 -18.50 25.24
C GLY A 156 -16.95 -17.26 26.12
N ALA A 157 -15.99 -17.29 27.03
CA ALA A 157 -15.73 -16.19 27.98
C ALA A 157 -14.82 -15.12 27.33
N THR A 158 -15.16 -13.86 27.62
CA THR A 158 -14.35 -12.70 27.21
C THR A 158 -13.67 -12.08 28.42
N ARG A 159 -12.39 -11.75 28.27
CA ARG A 159 -11.63 -11.03 29.31
C ARG A 159 -10.99 -9.79 28.69
N ARG A 160 -11.15 -8.65 29.37
CA ARG A 160 -10.48 -7.38 29.02
C ARG A 160 -9.03 -7.44 29.49
N ILE A 161 -8.08 -7.12 28.60
CA ILE A 161 -6.64 -7.13 28.87
C ILE A 161 -6.16 -5.76 29.33
N THR A 162 -6.60 -4.69 28.65
CA THR A 162 -6.27 -3.30 28.98
C THR A 162 -7.52 -2.57 29.44
N THR A 163 -7.39 -1.48 30.19
CA THR A 163 -8.53 -0.82 30.86
C THR A 163 -8.48 0.70 30.80
N ASP A 164 -7.49 1.26 30.12
CA ASP A 164 -7.21 2.70 30.04
C ASP A 164 -7.44 3.28 28.63
N GLY A 165 -7.99 2.47 27.72
CA GLY A 165 -8.34 2.92 26.37
C GLY A 165 -9.42 4.00 26.37
N ALA A 166 -9.18 5.11 25.70
CA ALA A 166 -10.10 6.22 25.54
C ALA A 166 -9.85 6.95 24.21
N TRP A 167 -10.92 7.42 23.55
CA TRP A 167 -10.83 8.15 22.30
C TRP A 167 -10.11 9.50 22.48
N ASN A 168 -9.14 9.78 21.61
CA ASN A 168 -8.26 10.95 21.66
C ASN A 168 -7.36 11.02 22.93
N GLU A 169 -7.14 9.92 23.61
CA GLU A 169 -6.28 9.85 24.79
C GLU A 169 -5.32 8.66 24.74
N VAL A 170 -5.85 7.43 24.79
CA VAL A 170 -5.04 6.21 24.86
C VAL A 170 -5.60 5.14 23.94
N ILE A 171 -4.70 4.51 23.17
CA ILE A 171 -5.02 3.40 22.27
C ILE A 171 -4.15 2.20 22.65
N ASN A 172 -4.77 1.02 22.84
CA ASN A 172 -4.08 -0.22 23.13
C ASN A 172 -4.28 -1.25 22.02
N GLY A 173 -3.18 -1.77 21.45
CA GLY A 173 -3.18 -2.88 20.50
C GLY A 173 -3.67 -2.57 19.09
N THR A 174 -4.03 -1.32 18.83
CA THR A 174 -4.24 -0.78 17.47
C THR A 174 -3.45 0.51 17.33
N THR A 175 -3.28 1.02 16.12
CA THR A 175 -2.49 2.21 15.87
C THR A 175 -3.30 3.49 15.99
N ASP A 176 -2.60 4.61 16.22
CA ASP A 176 -3.15 5.95 16.04
C ASP A 176 -3.28 6.29 14.55
N TRP A 177 -3.84 7.47 14.25
CA TRP A 177 -4.10 7.90 12.87
C TRP A 177 -2.83 7.92 12.01
N VAL A 178 -1.72 8.49 12.53
CA VAL A 178 -0.51 8.70 11.73
C VAL A 178 0.26 7.41 11.46
N TYR A 179 0.26 6.44 12.38
CA TYR A 179 0.83 5.12 12.14
C TYR A 179 0.00 4.32 11.14
N GLU A 180 -1.31 4.42 11.21
CA GLU A 180 -2.19 3.77 10.23
C GLU A 180 -1.94 4.33 8.84
N GLU A 181 -1.92 5.65 8.69
CA GLU A 181 -1.77 6.31 7.39
C GLU A 181 -0.37 6.08 6.80
N GLU A 182 0.68 6.16 7.61
CA GLU A 182 2.04 6.25 7.09
C GLU A 182 2.85 4.95 7.21
N PHE A 183 2.59 4.10 8.20
CA PHE A 183 3.18 2.77 8.28
C PHE A 183 2.25 1.66 7.78
N GLY A 184 1.03 1.98 7.37
CA GLY A 184 0.08 1.03 6.77
C GLY A 184 -0.34 -0.09 7.73
N SER A 185 -0.37 0.15 9.03
CA SER A 185 -0.71 -0.86 10.04
C SER A 185 -1.88 -0.39 10.89
N THR A 186 -2.93 -1.23 11.01
CA THR A 186 -4.05 -0.99 11.92
C THR A 186 -3.89 -1.77 13.21
N ARG A 187 -3.28 -2.96 13.14
CA ARG A 187 -3.04 -3.86 14.26
C ARG A 187 -1.67 -3.62 14.88
N ALA A 188 -1.64 -3.34 16.17
CA ALA A 188 -0.43 -3.09 16.94
C ALA A 188 -0.24 -4.12 18.06
N TYR A 189 -0.53 -5.41 17.80
CA TYR A 189 -0.25 -6.52 18.70
C TYR A 189 0.25 -7.75 17.95
N ALA A 190 0.98 -8.62 18.66
CA ALA A 190 1.52 -9.87 18.15
C ALA A 190 1.50 -10.95 19.23
N PHE A 191 1.18 -12.18 18.85
CA PHE A 191 1.27 -13.35 19.74
C PHE A 191 2.69 -13.94 19.74
N SER A 192 3.12 -14.47 20.89
CA SER A 192 4.23 -15.42 20.92
C SER A 192 3.85 -16.71 20.17
N PRO A 193 4.81 -17.43 19.56
CA PRO A 193 4.50 -18.65 18.79
C PRO A 193 3.76 -19.73 19.55
N ASP A 194 3.91 -19.79 20.86
CA ASP A 194 3.20 -20.71 21.78
C ASP A 194 1.80 -20.23 22.21
N GLY A 195 1.37 -19.03 21.76
CA GLY A 195 0.07 -18.46 22.08
C GLY A 195 -0.10 -18.01 23.55
N THR A 196 0.96 -18.06 24.37
CA THR A 196 0.85 -17.75 25.81
C THR A 196 0.99 -16.27 26.13
N ARG A 197 1.70 -15.50 25.28
CA ARG A 197 1.97 -14.07 25.49
C ARG A 197 1.46 -13.25 24.30
N LEU A 198 1.04 -12.02 24.64
CA LEU A 198 0.62 -11.00 23.69
C LEU A 198 1.49 -9.76 23.87
N ALA A 199 2.33 -9.43 22.90
CA ALA A 199 2.97 -8.13 22.84
C ALA A 199 2.01 -7.13 22.20
N TYR A 200 1.97 -5.89 22.70
CA TYR A 200 1.14 -4.84 22.12
C TYR A 200 1.74 -3.45 22.32
N LEU A 201 1.43 -2.55 21.43
CA LEU A 201 1.75 -1.14 21.58
C LEU A 201 0.60 -0.41 22.27
N ARG A 202 0.99 0.51 23.17
CA ARG A 202 0.12 1.49 23.80
C ARG A 202 0.54 2.88 23.34
N PHE A 203 -0.38 3.58 22.70
CA PHE A 203 -0.21 4.95 22.24
C PHE A 203 -0.84 5.89 23.26
N ASP A 204 -0.07 6.83 23.78
CA ASP A 204 -0.56 7.95 24.54
C ASP A 204 -0.58 9.18 23.64
N GLU A 205 -1.76 9.54 23.16
CA GLU A 205 -1.97 10.65 22.22
C GLU A 205 -2.47 11.93 22.91
N THR A 206 -2.40 12.01 24.24
CA THR A 206 -2.90 13.15 25.02
C THR A 206 -2.24 14.48 24.59
N GLN A 207 -0.97 14.45 24.21
CA GLN A 207 -0.21 15.63 23.76
C GLN A 207 -0.35 15.94 22.26
N VAL A 208 -0.90 15.00 21.47
CA VAL A 208 -1.08 15.20 20.04
C VAL A 208 -2.20 16.23 19.81
N PRO A 209 -1.99 17.24 18.95
CA PRO A 209 -3.03 18.24 18.66
C PRO A 209 -4.28 17.62 18.03
N LEU A 210 -5.43 18.22 18.33
CA LEU A 210 -6.71 17.85 17.73
C LEU A 210 -6.88 18.52 16.37
N MET A 211 -7.35 17.73 15.41
CA MET A 211 -7.88 18.18 14.13
C MET A 211 -9.39 18.08 14.14
N GLU A 212 -10.05 19.18 13.76
CA GLU A 212 -11.49 19.21 13.57
C GLU A 212 -11.82 19.24 12.09
N MET A 213 -12.71 18.36 11.66
CA MET A 213 -13.25 18.31 10.31
C MET A 213 -14.77 18.25 10.37
N MET A 214 -15.43 18.79 9.34
CA MET A 214 -16.88 18.70 9.20
C MET A 214 -17.27 17.49 8.34
N ARG A 215 -18.21 16.70 8.81
CA ARG A 215 -18.84 15.65 8.02
C ARG A 215 -19.99 16.21 7.21
N PHE A 216 -19.93 16.00 5.89
CA PHE A 216 -20.96 16.36 4.93
C PHE A 216 -21.70 15.08 4.49
N ASP A 217 -22.60 14.60 5.34
CA ASP A 217 -23.34 13.33 5.14
C ASP A 217 -24.79 13.52 4.65
N GLY A 218 -25.10 14.68 4.09
CA GLY A 218 -26.42 15.03 3.58
C GLY A 218 -27.42 15.51 4.64
N ARG A 219 -27.01 15.66 5.90
CA ARG A 219 -27.84 16.27 6.96
C ARG A 219 -27.95 17.78 6.76
N LEU A 220 -29.04 18.38 7.26
CA LEU A 220 -29.23 19.83 7.21
C LEU A 220 -28.14 20.60 8.01
N TYR A 221 -27.73 20.03 9.14
CA TYR A 221 -26.64 20.56 9.97
C TYR A 221 -25.49 19.55 9.96
N ASN A 222 -24.31 20.04 9.57
CA ASN A 222 -23.09 19.24 9.55
C ASN A 222 -22.64 18.89 11.00
N GLU A 223 -21.98 17.75 11.14
CA GLU A 223 -21.43 17.29 12.41
C GLU A 223 -19.92 17.47 12.43
N ALA A 224 -19.37 18.04 13.49
CA ALA A 224 -17.93 18.11 13.70
C ALA A 224 -17.39 16.72 14.06
N TYR A 225 -16.28 16.36 13.45
CA TYR A 225 -15.53 15.14 13.73
C TYR A 225 -14.11 15.53 14.15
N THR A 226 -13.68 15.10 15.33
CA THR A 226 -12.37 15.39 15.89
C THR A 226 -11.54 14.13 16.06
N PHE A 227 -10.26 14.22 15.72
CA PHE A 227 -9.28 13.16 15.93
C PHE A 227 -7.88 13.77 16.13
N LYS A 228 -6.96 12.97 16.67
CA LYS A 228 -5.57 13.39 16.88
C LYS A 228 -4.82 13.37 15.56
N TYR A 229 -4.19 14.51 15.21
CA TYR A 229 -3.45 14.67 13.96
C TYR A 229 -2.18 15.49 14.19
N PRO A 230 -1.01 14.87 14.24
CA PRO A 230 0.23 15.59 14.47
C PRO A 230 0.72 16.22 13.15
N LYS A 231 0.67 17.53 13.03
CA LYS A 231 1.26 18.26 11.90
C LYS A 231 2.78 18.28 12.01
N ALA A 232 3.48 18.47 10.89
CA ALA A 232 4.94 18.52 10.85
C ALA A 232 5.52 19.46 11.93
N GLY A 233 6.44 18.95 12.73
CA GLY A 233 7.06 19.66 13.85
C GLY A 233 6.31 19.58 15.18
N GLU A 234 5.08 19.07 15.19
CA GLU A 234 4.26 18.92 16.39
C GLU A 234 4.52 17.60 17.13
N PRO A 235 4.12 17.45 18.39
CA PRO A 235 4.26 16.21 19.14
C PRO A 235 3.51 15.03 18.49
N ASN A 236 4.14 13.85 18.47
CA ASN A 236 3.51 12.57 18.19
C ASN A 236 3.01 11.90 19.47
N SER A 237 2.27 10.79 19.33
CA SER A 237 1.95 9.90 20.43
C SER A 237 3.22 9.36 21.09
N VAL A 238 3.21 9.26 22.42
CA VAL A 238 4.23 8.49 23.14
C VAL A 238 3.88 7.02 23.08
N VAL A 239 4.73 6.24 22.39
CA VAL A 239 4.47 4.82 22.13
C VAL A 239 5.23 3.94 23.12
N GLN A 240 4.52 3.04 23.79
CA GLN A 240 5.06 2.09 24.75
C GLN A 240 4.82 0.66 24.27
N LEU A 241 5.79 -0.20 24.49
CA LEU A 241 5.68 -1.64 24.24
C LEU A 241 5.37 -2.38 25.55
N TRP A 242 4.34 -3.21 25.52
CA TRP A 242 3.91 -4.04 26.65
C TRP A 242 3.79 -5.50 26.23
N VAL A 243 3.95 -6.40 27.20
CA VAL A 243 3.67 -7.83 27.03
C VAL A 243 2.67 -8.26 28.11
N ALA A 244 1.59 -8.91 27.68
CA ALA A 244 0.60 -9.53 28.54
C ALA A 244 0.76 -11.05 28.54
N ASP A 245 0.76 -11.67 29.70
CA ASP A 245 0.59 -13.11 29.88
C ASP A 245 -0.92 -13.42 29.77
N LEU A 246 -1.28 -14.23 28.79
CA LEU A 246 -2.69 -14.52 28.50
C LEU A 246 -3.36 -15.50 29.45
N ALA A 247 -2.62 -16.21 30.29
CA ALA A 247 -3.18 -17.06 31.33
C ALA A 247 -3.51 -16.26 32.59
N THR A 248 -2.56 -15.46 33.07
CA THR A 248 -2.67 -14.72 34.33
C THR A 248 -3.24 -13.32 34.20
N GLY A 249 -3.13 -12.71 33.02
CA GLY A 249 -3.46 -11.30 32.79
C GLY A 249 -2.39 -10.31 33.29
N ARG A 250 -1.26 -10.79 33.80
CA ARG A 250 -0.13 -9.94 34.20
C ARG A 250 0.43 -9.23 32.98
N ARG A 251 0.69 -7.94 33.13
CA ARG A 251 1.29 -7.10 32.09
C ARG A 251 2.63 -6.57 32.55
N GLU A 252 3.57 -6.47 31.61
CA GLU A 252 4.90 -5.94 31.82
C GLU A 252 5.24 -4.94 30.73
N ARG A 253 5.74 -3.77 31.11
CA ARG A 253 6.25 -2.77 30.16
C ARG A 253 7.67 -3.14 29.77
N ILE A 254 7.93 -3.13 28.47
CA ILE A 254 9.25 -3.34 27.91
C ILE A 254 9.95 -1.97 27.77
N ASP A 255 11.20 -1.91 28.17
CA ASP A 255 12.02 -0.72 27.98
C ASP A 255 12.27 -0.49 26.49
N THR A 256 11.92 0.66 25.97
CA THR A 256 12.15 1.06 24.57
C THR A 256 13.22 2.16 24.43
N GLY A 257 13.95 2.43 25.52
CA GLY A 257 14.95 3.49 25.63
C GLY A 257 14.39 4.75 26.30
N SER A 258 15.30 5.68 26.61
CA SER A 258 14.94 6.96 27.26
C SER A 258 14.32 7.99 26.32
N GLU A 259 14.56 7.86 25.00
CA GLU A 259 13.94 8.73 24.01
C GLU A 259 12.49 8.32 23.78
N THR A 260 11.56 9.25 23.90
CA THR A 260 10.13 9.04 23.68
C THR A 260 9.64 9.59 22.34
N ASP A 261 10.39 10.53 21.73
CA ASP A 261 10.11 11.07 20.39
C ASP A 261 10.73 10.19 19.31
N GLN A 262 10.19 8.99 19.19
CA GLN A 262 10.62 7.91 18.29
C GLN A 262 9.43 7.14 17.75
N TYR A 263 9.64 6.33 16.74
CA TYR A 263 8.62 5.44 16.18
C TYR A 263 8.95 3.97 16.46
N ILE A 264 7.90 3.19 16.76
CA ILE A 264 7.95 1.72 16.91
C ILE A 264 6.97 1.11 15.89
N PRO A 265 7.32 1.08 14.59
CA PRO A 265 6.37 0.71 13.55
C PRO A 265 5.96 -0.76 13.54
N ARG A 266 6.82 -1.66 14.04
CA ARG A 266 6.54 -3.11 14.08
C ARG A 266 7.07 -3.74 15.35
N ILE A 267 6.32 -4.73 15.82
CA ILE A 267 6.66 -5.61 16.95
C ILE A 267 6.36 -7.06 16.57
N GLY A 268 7.02 -7.99 17.21
CA GLY A 268 6.73 -9.41 16.98
C GLY A 268 7.61 -10.33 17.82
N PHE A 269 7.50 -11.61 17.52
CA PHE A 269 8.34 -12.63 18.13
C PHE A 269 9.12 -13.38 17.06
N THR A 270 10.35 -13.75 17.39
CA THR A 270 11.13 -14.68 16.58
C THR A 270 10.46 -16.06 16.57
N PRO A 271 10.79 -16.95 15.61
CA PRO A 271 10.24 -18.31 15.61
C PRO A 271 10.48 -19.12 16.88
N ASP A 272 11.50 -18.76 17.68
CA ASP A 272 11.78 -19.37 18.99
C ASP A 272 11.23 -18.58 20.20
N GLY A 273 10.36 -17.58 19.95
CA GLY A 273 9.57 -16.89 20.97
C GLY A 273 10.25 -15.74 21.70
N ARG A 274 11.36 -15.21 21.20
CA ARG A 274 11.96 -13.97 21.71
C ARG A 274 11.26 -12.76 21.12
N LEU A 275 10.94 -11.77 21.95
CA LEU A 275 10.32 -10.52 21.51
C LEU A 275 11.31 -9.67 20.74
N TRP A 276 10.87 -9.04 19.67
CA TRP A 276 11.60 -8.01 18.96
C TRP A 276 10.71 -6.82 18.64
N PHE A 277 11.31 -5.65 18.44
CA PHE A 277 10.64 -4.46 17.94
C PHE A 277 11.54 -3.65 17.03
N HIS A 278 10.93 -2.91 16.11
CA HIS A 278 11.60 -1.91 15.30
C HIS A 278 11.59 -0.57 16.03
N ARG A 279 12.69 0.16 15.93
CA ARG A 279 12.82 1.52 16.44
C ARG A 279 13.35 2.43 15.35
N ILE A 280 12.70 3.58 15.13
CA ILE A 280 13.14 4.61 14.20
C ILE A 280 13.17 5.93 14.97
N ASN A 281 14.25 6.70 14.83
CA ASN A 281 14.32 8.03 15.43
C ASN A 281 13.38 9.01 14.70
N ARG A 282 13.04 10.13 15.34
CA ARG A 282 12.12 11.14 14.79
C ARG A 282 12.51 11.60 13.37
N ARG A 283 13.79 11.77 13.07
CA ARG A 283 14.29 12.16 11.76
C ARG A 283 14.21 11.06 10.71
N GLN A 284 13.85 9.86 11.09
CA GLN A 284 13.70 8.68 10.25
C GLN A 284 14.94 8.34 9.41
N ASN A 285 16.11 8.63 9.94
CA ASN A 285 17.39 8.33 9.30
C ASN A 285 18.23 7.28 10.04
N VAL A 286 17.71 6.76 11.15
CA VAL A 286 18.28 5.62 11.89
C VAL A 286 17.15 4.63 12.16
N PHE A 287 17.31 3.41 11.65
CA PHE A 287 16.42 2.28 11.89
C PHE A 287 17.17 1.18 12.64
N GLU A 288 16.56 0.66 13.69
CA GLU A 288 17.10 -0.43 14.49
C GLU A 288 16.05 -1.54 14.66
N MET A 289 16.53 -2.79 14.62
CA MET A 289 15.77 -3.95 15.07
C MET A 289 16.35 -4.43 16.39
N ILE A 290 15.57 -4.37 17.45
CA ILE A 290 15.98 -4.68 18.82
C ILE A 290 15.37 -5.99 19.24
N LEU A 291 16.18 -6.91 19.73
CA LEU A 291 15.78 -8.19 20.30
C LEU A 291 15.79 -8.09 21.82
N CYS A 292 14.69 -8.51 22.46
CA CYS A 292 14.60 -8.65 23.90
C CYS A 292 14.95 -10.10 24.28
N GLU A 293 16.04 -10.27 24.97
CA GLU A 293 16.49 -11.57 25.47
C GLU A 293 15.73 -11.95 26.74
N PRO A 294 15.62 -13.24 27.09
CA PRO A 294 15.14 -13.66 28.39
C PRO A 294 15.89 -12.91 29.51
N HIS A 295 15.18 -12.52 30.55
CA HIS A 295 15.72 -11.73 31.69
C HIS A 295 15.92 -10.23 31.44
N GLY A 296 15.35 -9.67 30.37
CA GLY A 296 15.23 -8.23 30.15
C GLY A 296 16.44 -7.57 29.45
N ALA A 297 17.49 -8.31 29.13
CA ALA A 297 18.57 -7.76 28.32
C ALA A 297 18.08 -7.47 26.88
N GLN A 298 18.55 -6.37 26.30
CA GLN A 298 18.20 -5.99 24.93
C GLN A 298 19.45 -5.88 24.08
N ARG A 299 19.30 -6.18 22.79
CA ARG A 299 20.38 -6.14 21.83
C ARG A 299 19.90 -5.70 20.47
N THR A 300 20.55 -4.70 19.88
CA THR A 300 20.34 -4.35 18.47
C THR A 300 20.94 -5.45 17.59
N ILE A 301 20.10 -6.11 16.80
CA ILE A 301 20.46 -7.20 15.89
C ILE A 301 20.59 -6.74 14.44
N TYR A 302 20.06 -5.57 14.13
CA TYR A 302 20.21 -4.88 12.85
C TYR A 302 20.13 -3.37 13.08
N GLU A 303 20.97 -2.63 12.38
CA GLU A 303 20.95 -1.17 12.35
C GLU A 303 21.17 -0.70 10.91
N GLU A 304 20.40 0.30 10.48
CA GLU A 304 20.59 1.04 9.25
C GLU A 304 20.65 2.54 9.55
N ARG A 305 21.64 3.19 8.95
CA ARG A 305 21.81 4.64 9.02
C ARG A 305 21.88 5.21 7.61
N ALA A 306 21.08 6.22 7.33
CA ALA A 306 21.09 6.94 6.06
C ALA A 306 21.47 8.41 6.28
N GLN A 307 22.06 9.04 5.27
CA GLN A 307 22.36 10.46 5.31
C GLN A 307 21.09 11.31 5.32
N GLN A 308 20.10 10.91 4.52
CA GLN A 308 18.82 11.60 4.38
C GLN A 308 17.76 10.89 5.22
N TYR A 309 17.25 9.74 4.76
CA TYR A 309 16.29 8.93 5.48
C TYR A 309 16.48 7.45 5.13
N VAL A 310 16.09 6.56 6.03
CA VAL A 310 15.89 5.14 5.72
C VAL A 310 14.55 4.97 5.02
N GLU A 311 14.44 3.97 4.15
CA GLU A 311 13.18 3.72 3.45
C GLU A 311 12.09 3.32 4.46
N ARG A 312 10.83 3.61 4.12
CA ARG A 312 9.69 3.27 4.98
C ARG A 312 9.69 1.79 5.35
N VAL A 313 9.56 1.55 6.64
CA VAL A 313 9.47 0.22 7.20
C VAL A 313 8.07 -0.33 7.04
N ASP A 314 7.98 -1.48 6.36
CA ASP A 314 6.75 -2.23 6.13
C ASP A 314 6.87 -3.69 6.64
N ASP A 315 5.85 -4.51 6.44
CA ASP A 315 5.85 -5.93 6.82
C ASP A 315 6.87 -6.77 6.04
N GLY A 316 7.32 -6.29 4.88
CA GLY A 316 8.32 -6.94 4.03
C GLY A 316 9.76 -6.48 4.29
N THR A 317 9.97 -5.53 5.21
CA THR A 317 11.31 -5.01 5.54
C THR A 317 12.18 -6.09 6.17
N VAL A 318 11.61 -6.90 7.07
CA VAL A 318 12.29 -8.02 7.73
C VAL A 318 11.50 -9.30 7.53
N THR A 319 12.15 -10.37 7.06
CA THR A 319 11.56 -11.70 6.90
C THR A 319 12.41 -12.73 7.62
N PHE A 320 11.88 -13.37 8.67
CA PHE A 320 12.57 -14.46 9.34
C PHE A 320 12.67 -15.70 8.44
N VAL A 321 13.86 -16.25 8.35
CA VAL A 321 14.16 -17.51 7.66
C VAL A 321 14.02 -18.68 8.62
N ASP A 322 14.58 -18.52 9.83
CA ASP A 322 14.49 -19.47 10.94
C ASP A 322 14.70 -18.73 12.29
N LYS A 323 14.94 -19.47 13.35
CA LYS A 323 15.17 -18.91 14.70
C LYS A 323 16.42 -18.03 14.85
N ASP A 324 17.37 -18.06 13.91
CA ASP A 324 18.63 -17.31 13.95
C ASP A 324 18.81 -16.40 12.74
N ARG A 325 18.24 -16.76 11.58
CA ARG A 325 18.46 -16.04 10.33
C ARG A 325 17.24 -15.24 9.92
N PHE A 326 17.49 -14.06 9.36
CA PHE A 326 16.48 -13.20 8.77
C PHE A 326 17.01 -12.45 7.55
N LEU A 327 16.12 -12.15 6.62
CA LEU A 327 16.38 -11.27 5.48
C LEU A 327 15.97 -9.84 5.84
N VAL A 328 16.77 -8.89 5.40
CA VAL A 328 16.42 -7.46 5.42
C VAL A 328 16.38 -6.94 3.99
N ARG A 329 15.32 -6.22 3.64
CA ARG A 329 15.19 -5.49 2.39
C ARG A 329 15.54 -4.03 2.64
N GLN A 330 16.64 -3.54 2.04
CA GLN A 330 17.15 -2.19 2.27
C GLN A 330 17.98 -1.67 1.07
N GLU A 331 18.15 -0.35 0.96
CA GLU A 331 18.80 0.31 -0.18
C GLU A 331 20.15 0.97 0.17
N SER A 332 20.36 1.34 1.44
CA SER A 332 21.47 2.21 1.85
C SER A 332 22.87 1.64 1.60
N PHE A 333 23.01 0.30 1.43
CA PHE A 333 24.32 -0.32 1.18
C PHE A 333 24.74 -0.32 -0.28
N SER A 334 23.80 -0.33 -1.21
CA SER A 334 24.08 -0.45 -2.64
C SER A 334 23.52 0.69 -3.49
N GLY A 335 22.69 1.54 -2.88
CA GLY A 335 21.93 2.57 -3.60
C GLY A 335 20.70 2.04 -4.33
N TYR A 336 20.38 0.74 -4.19
CA TYR A 336 19.18 0.08 -4.72
C TYR A 336 18.60 -0.85 -3.68
N MET A 337 17.29 -1.06 -3.70
CA MET A 337 16.57 -1.92 -2.76
C MET A 337 16.92 -3.39 -3.00
N HIS A 338 17.71 -4.00 -2.09
CA HIS A 338 18.17 -5.38 -2.19
C HIS A 338 17.98 -6.17 -0.90
N LEU A 339 18.14 -7.51 -1.01
CA LEU A 339 18.04 -8.44 0.10
C LEU A 339 19.41 -8.77 0.68
N TYR A 340 19.49 -8.72 2.00
CA TYR A 340 20.65 -9.06 2.78
C TYR A 340 20.29 -10.09 3.84
N LEU A 341 21.08 -11.16 3.97
CA LEU A 341 20.89 -12.20 4.97
C LEU A 341 21.69 -11.86 6.23
N TYR A 342 21.02 -11.92 7.36
CA TYR A 342 21.59 -11.71 8.69
C TYR A 342 21.38 -12.95 9.58
N SER A 343 22.29 -13.09 10.56
CA SER A 343 22.14 -13.99 11.71
C SER A 343 22.01 -13.14 12.97
N ILE A 344 21.04 -13.47 13.82
CA ILE A 344 20.90 -12.83 15.14
C ILE A 344 22.21 -12.87 15.93
N ARG A 345 23.00 -13.94 15.80
CA ARG A 345 24.24 -14.13 16.56
C ARG A 345 25.48 -13.55 15.88
N ARG A 346 25.56 -13.58 14.53
CA ARG A 346 26.78 -13.27 13.77
C ARG A 346 26.70 -11.98 12.96
N GLY A 347 25.56 -11.31 12.93
CA GLY A 347 25.33 -10.14 12.08
C GLY A 347 25.17 -10.52 10.60
N ARG A 348 25.57 -9.64 9.67
CA ARG A 348 25.42 -9.83 8.23
C ARG A 348 26.18 -11.06 7.73
N LEU A 349 25.50 -11.93 7.01
CA LEU A 349 26.07 -13.15 6.43
C LEU A 349 26.34 -13.02 4.94
N ALA A 350 25.41 -12.44 4.17
CA ALA A 350 25.50 -12.33 2.72
C ALA A 350 24.69 -11.16 2.18
N GLN A 351 25.09 -10.64 1.02
CA GLN A 351 24.21 -9.94 0.11
C GLN A 351 23.58 -10.96 -0.82
N VAL A 352 22.25 -11.05 -0.83
CA VAL A 352 21.51 -12.10 -1.54
C VAL A 352 21.18 -11.66 -2.97
N THR A 353 20.87 -10.38 -3.16
CA THR A 353 20.58 -9.78 -4.47
C THR A 353 21.41 -8.54 -4.69
N GLY A 354 21.68 -8.17 -5.96
CA GLY A 354 22.47 -7.00 -6.32
C GLY A 354 22.34 -6.63 -7.78
N GLY A 355 22.60 -5.37 -8.10
CA GLY A 355 22.49 -4.79 -9.44
C GLY A 355 21.87 -3.40 -9.42
N GLU A 356 21.73 -2.76 -10.60
CA GLU A 356 21.05 -1.46 -10.75
C GLU A 356 19.55 -1.62 -10.95
N TRP A 357 18.90 -2.32 -10.03
CA TRP A 357 17.48 -2.62 -10.00
C TRP A 357 17.03 -2.90 -8.56
N GLU A 358 15.73 -2.98 -8.31
CA GLU A 358 15.18 -3.06 -6.97
C GLU A 358 14.32 -4.30 -6.73
N VAL A 359 14.47 -4.92 -5.56
CA VAL A 359 13.51 -5.87 -4.99
C VAL A 359 12.32 -5.09 -4.47
N THR A 360 11.16 -5.31 -5.05
CA THR A 360 9.94 -4.58 -4.68
C THR A 360 9.12 -5.31 -3.60
N GLN A 361 9.24 -6.64 -3.54
CA GLN A 361 8.53 -7.47 -2.56
C GLN A 361 9.28 -8.77 -2.31
N VAL A 362 9.36 -9.18 -1.04
CA VAL A 362 9.68 -10.56 -0.66
C VAL A 362 8.40 -11.37 -0.70
N VAL A 363 8.35 -12.40 -1.56
CA VAL A 363 7.19 -13.30 -1.67
C VAL A 363 7.21 -14.35 -0.57
N GLY A 364 8.41 -14.87 -0.23
CA GLY A 364 8.61 -15.82 0.86
C GLY A 364 9.92 -16.59 0.75
N THR A 365 10.14 -17.51 1.70
CA THR A 365 11.33 -18.36 1.76
C THR A 365 11.00 -19.78 2.23
N ASP A 366 11.75 -20.77 1.75
CA ASP A 366 11.73 -22.17 2.22
C ASP A 366 12.90 -22.50 3.18
N GLY A 367 13.63 -21.45 3.63
CA GLY A 367 14.82 -21.61 4.45
C GLY A 367 16.13 -21.86 3.68
N LYS A 368 16.07 -22.06 2.37
CA LYS A 368 17.20 -22.26 1.47
C LYS A 368 17.24 -21.26 0.33
N ARG A 369 16.09 -20.87 -0.16
CA ARG A 369 15.86 -19.89 -1.22
C ARG A 369 14.93 -18.79 -0.73
N VAL A 370 14.96 -17.66 -1.41
CA VAL A 370 13.97 -16.59 -1.31
C VAL A 370 13.36 -16.35 -2.69
N TRP A 371 12.04 -16.13 -2.71
CA TRP A 371 11.28 -15.69 -3.88
C TRP A 371 10.93 -14.21 -3.71
N TYR A 372 11.08 -13.43 -4.77
CA TYR A 372 10.88 -11.99 -4.73
C TYR A 372 10.42 -11.43 -6.06
N LEU A 373 9.72 -10.31 -6.02
CA LEU A 373 9.42 -9.49 -7.18
C LEU A 373 10.48 -8.40 -7.33
N SER A 374 10.87 -8.10 -8.55
CA SER A 374 11.86 -7.05 -8.83
C SER A 374 11.65 -6.33 -10.15
N THR A 375 12.35 -5.20 -10.27
CA THR A 375 12.42 -4.36 -11.47
C THR A 375 13.60 -4.71 -12.38
N GLU A 376 14.20 -5.90 -12.24
CA GLU A 376 15.44 -6.27 -12.95
C GLU A 376 15.35 -6.14 -14.47
N THR A 377 14.18 -6.35 -15.06
CA THR A 377 13.99 -6.22 -16.51
C THR A 377 13.73 -4.78 -16.95
N SER A 378 13.07 -4.00 -16.12
CA SER A 378 12.75 -2.59 -16.37
C SER A 378 12.15 -1.99 -15.09
N PRO A 379 12.36 -0.70 -14.79
CA PRO A 379 11.60 0.00 -13.75
C PRO A 379 10.08 -0.10 -13.92
N LEU A 380 9.59 -0.28 -15.17
CA LEU A 380 8.18 -0.37 -15.50
C LEU A 380 7.57 -1.74 -15.21
N HIS A 381 8.39 -2.78 -15.00
CA HIS A 381 7.96 -4.17 -14.88
C HIS A 381 8.13 -4.73 -13.48
N ARG A 382 7.39 -5.79 -13.18
CA ARG A 382 7.55 -6.62 -11.97
C ARG A 382 7.54 -8.07 -12.37
N ASN A 383 8.66 -8.76 -12.18
CA ASN A 383 8.80 -10.20 -12.48
C ASN A 383 9.17 -10.97 -11.21
N LEU A 384 8.74 -12.23 -11.15
CA LEU A 384 9.07 -13.14 -10.07
C LEU A 384 10.42 -13.81 -10.32
N TYR A 385 11.25 -13.77 -9.30
CA TYR A 385 12.57 -14.41 -9.26
C TYR A 385 12.70 -15.30 -8.03
N SER A 386 13.62 -16.25 -8.10
CA SER A 386 14.11 -16.95 -6.92
C SER A 386 15.64 -16.98 -6.91
N VAL A 387 16.24 -16.98 -5.72
CA VAL A 387 17.69 -17.05 -5.52
C VAL A 387 17.98 -17.82 -4.24
N ARG A 388 19.10 -18.54 -4.18
CA ARG A 388 19.57 -19.13 -2.92
C ARG A 388 19.97 -18.04 -1.93
N LEU A 389 19.88 -18.33 -0.64
CA LEU A 389 20.20 -17.35 0.42
C LEU A 389 21.68 -16.91 0.44
N ASP A 390 22.55 -17.63 -0.25
CA ASP A 390 23.95 -17.23 -0.48
C ASP A 390 24.15 -16.37 -1.74
N GLY A 391 23.07 -16.04 -2.46
CA GLY A 391 23.08 -15.27 -3.70
C GLY A 391 23.32 -16.09 -4.97
N SER A 392 23.57 -17.38 -4.87
CA SER A 392 23.78 -18.27 -6.03
C SER A 392 22.47 -18.76 -6.64
N ASP A 393 22.55 -19.34 -7.86
CA ASP A 393 21.45 -20.01 -8.57
C ASP A 393 20.19 -19.11 -8.65
N LYS A 394 20.37 -17.85 -9.10
CA LYS A 394 19.26 -16.94 -9.39
C LYS A 394 18.51 -17.41 -10.63
N ARG A 395 17.18 -17.40 -10.56
CA ARG A 395 16.27 -17.81 -11.65
C ARG A 395 15.14 -16.82 -11.79
N ARG A 396 14.83 -16.43 -13.02
CA ARG A 396 13.57 -15.74 -13.36
C ARG A 396 12.49 -16.79 -13.56
N LEU A 397 11.34 -16.62 -12.91
CA LEU A 397 10.24 -17.61 -12.91
C LEU A 397 9.02 -17.15 -13.71
N THR A 398 8.96 -15.88 -14.12
CA THR A 398 7.88 -15.34 -14.95
C THR A 398 8.46 -14.73 -16.21
N GLU A 399 7.77 -14.95 -17.32
CA GLU A 399 8.17 -14.46 -18.63
C GLU A 399 7.33 -13.24 -19.07
N GLY A 400 7.84 -12.50 -20.04
CA GLY A 400 7.13 -11.37 -20.65
C GLY A 400 7.40 -10.03 -19.96
N GLU A 401 6.95 -8.99 -20.63
CA GLU A 401 7.00 -7.59 -20.21
C GLU A 401 5.66 -7.23 -19.59
N GLY A 402 5.68 -6.68 -18.36
CA GLY A 402 4.48 -6.29 -17.65
C GLY A 402 4.61 -6.45 -16.13
N TYR A 403 3.49 -6.52 -15.47
CA TYR A 403 3.38 -6.46 -14.03
C TYR A 403 2.79 -7.74 -13.46
N TYR A 404 3.56 -8.40 -12.59
CA TYR A 404 3.11 -9.56 -11.82
C TYR A 404 2.82 -9.16 -10.37
N THR A 405 1.74 -9.73 -9.81
CA THR A 405 1.56 -9.94 -8.37
C THR A 405 1.53 -11.42 -8.09
N VAL A 406 1.96 -11.83 -6.90
CA VAL A 406 2.15 -13.25 -6.55
C VAL A 406 1.64 -13.52 -5.16
N VAL A 407 0.81 -14.55 -5.02
CA VAL A 407 0.39 -15.13 -3.74
C VAL A 407 0.98 -16.54 -3.66
N PRO A 408 1.90 -16.80 -2.70
CA PRO A 408 2.52 -18.12 -2.57
C PRO A 408 1.62 -19.10 -1.85
N SER A 409 1.77 -20.40 -2.14
CA SER A 409 1.32 -21.44 -1.25
C SER A 409 2.21 -21.55 -0.03
N ARG A 410 1.69 -22.06 1.08
CA ARG A 410 2.51 -22.39 2.24
C ARG A 410 3.59 -23.39 1.84
N GLY A 411 4.84 -23.12 2.20
CA GLY A 411 5.99 -23.92 1.79
C GLY A 411 6.51 -23.67 0.37
N MET A 412 6.01 -22.66 -0.35
CA MET A 412 6.52 -22.22 -1.66
C MET A 412 6.42 -23.27 -2.79
N LYS A 413 5.50 -24.22 -2.70
CA LYS A 413 5.30 -25.27 -3.70
C LYS A 413 4.58 -24.76 -4.94
N TYR A 414 3.60 -23.87 -4.74
CA TYR A 414 2.80 -23.25 -5.77
C TYR A 414 2.78 -21.73 -5.62
N PHE A 415 2.47 -21.05 -6.71
CA PHE A 415 2.20 -19.61 -6.75
C PHE A 415 0.93 -19.35 -7.53
N VAL A 416 0.08 -18.48 -7.02
CA VAL A 416 -0.96 -17.85 -7.83
C VAL A 416 -0.42 -16.52 -8.31
N THR A 417 -0.18 -16.44 -9.61
CA THR A 417 0.34 -15.23 -10.27
C THR A 417 -0.80 -14.49 -10.93
N THR A 418 -0.81 -13.17 -10.83
CA THR A 418 -1.66 -12.30 -11.64
C THR A 418 -0.77 -11.44 -12.52
N PHE A 419 -0.86 -11.64 -13.82
CA PHE A 419 -0.13 -10.87 -14.83
C PHE A 419 -1.04 -9.87 -15.51
N SER A 420 -0.52 -8.69 -15.79
CA SER A 420 -1.11 -7.75 -16.75
C SER A 420 -0.06 -6.84 -17.38
N ASN A 421 -0.39 -6.23 -18.50
CA ASN A 421 0.34 -5.10 -19.09
C ASN A 421 -0.66 -4.14 -19.75
N THR A 422 -0.21 -3.05 -20.33
CA THR A 422 -1.10 -2.03 -20.94
C THR A 422 -2.04 -2.59 -22.01
N ARG A 423 -1.72 -3.76 -22.60
CA ARG A 423 -2.51 -4.43 -23.66
C ARG A 423 -3.28 -5.65 -23.19
N THR A 424 -2.92 -6.18 -22.03
CA THR A 424 -3.44 -7.45 -21.52
C THR A 424 -4.09 -7.25 -20.14
N PRO A 425 -5.43 -7.41 -20.02
CA PRO A 425 -6.10 -7.47 -18.73
C PRO A 425 -5.56 -8.61 -17.85
N ASN A 426 -5.97 -8.66 -16.59
CA ASN A 426 -5.52 -9.67 -15.65
C ASN A 426 -5.61 -11.10 -16.20
N ARG A 427 -4.50 -11.83 -16.12
CA ARG A 427 -4.42 -13.27 -16.30
C ARG A 427 -3.95 -13.89 -15.00
N VAL A 428 -4.79 -14.73 -14.41
CA VAL A 428 -4.52 -15.35 -13.11
C VAL A 428 -4.22 -16.82 -13.34
N GLU A 429 -3.04 -17.28 -12.92
CA GLU A 429 -2.55 -18.63 -13.16
C GLU A 429 -1.99 -19.25 -11.88
N VAL A 430 -2.14 -20.56 -11.74
CA VAL A 430 -1.40 -21.37 -10.78
C VAL A 430 -0.13 -21.86 -11.44
N CYS A 431 1.00 -21.58 -10.81
CA CYS A 431 2.33 -22.01 -11.25
C CYS A 431 2.97 -22.93 -10.20
N ASP A 432 3.85 -23.83 -10.64
CA ASP A 432 4.71 -24.60 -9.75
C ASP A 432 5.90 -23.77 -9.21
N ALA A 433 6.70 -24.35 -8.33
CA ALA A 433 7.87 -23.69 -7.75
C ALA A 433 8.96 -23.30 -8.77
N ALA A 434 8.93 -23.88 -9.98
CA ALA A 434 9.83 -23.57 -11.08
C ALA A 434 9.29 -22.45 -12.00
N GLY A 435 8.05 -22.01 -11.79
CA GLY A 435 7.37 -21.00 -12.60
C GLY A 435 6.57 -21.56 -13.77
N ASN A 436 6.47 -22.87 -13.92
CA ASN A 436 5.66 -23.47 -14.99
C ASN A 436 4.17 -23.33 -14.66
N THR A 437 3.37 -22.82 -15.61
CA THR A 437 1.92 -22.72 -15.44
C THR A 437 1.32 -24.14 -15.39
N ILE A 438 0.60 -24.43 -14.31
CA ILE A 438 -0.17 -25.67 -14.11
C ILE A 438 -1.55 -25.50 -14.70
N ARG A 439 -2.23 -24.38 -14.38
CA ARG A 439 -3.56 -24.06 -14.89
C ARG A 439 -3.87 -22.56 -14.84
N THR A 440 -4.82 -22.14 -15.65
CA THR A 440 -5.34 -20.76 -15.66
C THR A 440 -6.63 -20.68 -14.84
N LEU A 441 -6.66 -19.79 -13.84
CA LEU A 441 -7.85 -19.53 -13.03
C LEU A 441 -8.79 -18.50 -13.70
N CYS A 442 -8.19 -17.49 -14.35
CA CYS A 442 -8.93 -16.46 -15.05
C CYS A 442 -8.06 -15.87 -16.17
N ASP A 443 -8.57 -15.84 -17.40
CA ASP A 443 -7.87 -15.27 -18.55
C ASP A 443 -8.54 -14.00 -19.13
N ASN A 444 -9.68 -13.62 -18.60
CA ASN A 444 -10.47 -12.46 -19.05
C ASN A 444 -10.71 -12.44 -20.56
N ARG A 445 -10.95 -13.59 -21.18
CA ARG A 445 -11.08 -13.77 -22.63
C ARG A 445 -12.13 -12.85 -23.25
N ASP A 446 -13.32 -12.77 -22.63
CA ASP A 446 -14.43 -11.98 -23.16
C ASP A 446 -14.09 -10.47 -23.16
N LEU A 447 -13.43 -10.00 -22.08
CA LEU A 447 -12.94 -8.63 -22.03
C LEU A 447 -11.89 -8.38 -23.12
N ARG A 448 -10.93 -9.29 -23.32
CA ARG A 448 -9.91 -9.16 -24.39
C ARG A 448 -10.55 -9.05 -25.77
N ILE A 449 -11.55 -9.89 -26.07
CA ILE A 449 -12.30 -9.83 -27.33
C ILE A 449 -12.99 -8.48 -27.49
N ARG A 450 -13.69 -7.98 -26.45
CA ARG A 450 -14.36 -6.66 -26.50
C ARG A 450 -13.37 -5.52 -26.70
N LEU A 451 -12.21 -5.54 -26.01
CA LEU A 451 -11.17 -4.53 -26.19
C LEU A 451 -10.59 -4.51 -27.61
N MET A 452 -10.38 -5.69 -28.20
CA MET A 452 -9.93 -5.81 -29.60
C MET A 452 -10.95 -5.22 -30.59
N VAL A 453 -12.23 -5.51 -30.40
CA VAL A 453 -13.33 -5.00 -31.26
C VAL A 453 -13.49 -3.48 -31.10
N ALA A 454 -13.35 -3.00 -29.86
CA ALA A 454 -13.50 -1.58 -29.56
C ALA A 454 -12.34 -0.70 -30.05
N THR A 455 -11.22 -1.29 -30.50
CA THR A 455 -10.01 -0.56 -30.93
C THR A 455 -9.61 0.57 -29.95
N ARG A 456 -9.60 0.25 -28.66
CA ARG A 456 -9.38 1.24 -27.59
C ARG A 456 -7.94 1.81 -27.63
N PRO A 457 -7.77 3.10 -27.22
CA PRO A 457 -6.46 3.65 -26.96
C PRO A 457 -5.62 2.79 -26.02
N VAL A 458 -4.33 2.73 -26.22
CA VAL A 458 -3.39 1.99 -25.38
C VAL A 458 -2.31 2.94 -24.91
N LYS A 459 -1.87 2.80 -23.66
CA LYS A 459 -0.71 3.53 -23.15
C LYS A 459 0.54 3.14 -23.93
N GLU A 460 1.20 4.14 -24.54
CA GLU A 460 2.48 3.98 -25.23
C GLU A 460 3.57 4.58 -24.32
N PHE A 461 4.63 3.81 -24.02
CA PHE A 461 5.74 4.29 -23.21
C PHE A 461 6.79 4.98 -24.08
N PHE A 462 7.39 6.03 -23.54
CA PHE A 462 8.52 6.73 -24.13
C PHE A 462 9.42 7.31 -23.06
N THR A 463 10.62 7.72 -23.45
CA THR A 463 11.51 8.53 -22.61
C THR A 463 11.73 9.89 -23.25
N PHE A 464 11.99 10.88 -22.43
CA PHE A 464 12.42 12.21 -22.87
C PHE A 464 13.50 12.76 -21.95
N ARG A 465 14.23 13.77 -22.40
CA ARG A 465 15.25 14.43 -21.58
C ARG A 465 14.78 15.79 -21.13
N THR A 466 14.98 16.06 -19.83
CA THR A 466 14.76 17.39 -19.25
C THR A 466 15.82 18.37 -19.78
N GLU A 467 15.60 19.67 -19.57
CA GLU A 467 16.59 20.69 -19.90
C GLU A 467 17.93 20.51 -19.15
N ARG A 468 17.93 19.80 -18.01
CA ARG A 468 19.14 19.45 -17.26
C ARG A 468 19.82 18.17 -17.75
N GLY A 469 19.20 17.46 -18.71
CA GLY A 469 19.73 16.25 -19.30
C GLY A 469 19.29 14.95 -18.61
N ASP A 470 18.47 15.01 -17.57
CA ASP A 470 17.90 13.81 -16.92
C ASP A 470 16.93 13.13 -17.87
N GLU A 471 17.05 11.81 -18.02
CA GLU A 471 16.13 11.00 -18.80
C GLU A 471 14.98 10.51 -17.90
N LEU A 472 13.75 10.78 -18.31
CA LEU A 472 12.55 10.43 -17.57
C LEU A 472 11.66 9.48 -18.35
N ASN A 473 11.04 8.52 -17.66
CA ASN A 473 10.03 7.63 -18.20
C ASN A 473 8.67 8.34 -18.25
N ALA A 474 7.95 8.12 -19.35
CA ALA A 474 6.62 8.68 -19.56
C ALA A 474 5.71 7.70 -20.28
N TYR A 475 4.41 7.93 -20.22
CA TYR A 475 3.46 7.32 -21.13
C TYR A 475 2.58 8.39 -21.78
N ILE A 476 2.00 8.02 -22.92
CA ILE A 476 1.02 8.80 -23.66
C ILE A 476 -0.18 7.94 -24.02
N VAL A 477 -1.38 8.49 -23.89
CA VAL A 477 -2.64 7.92 -24.40
C VAL A 477 -3.15 8.89 -25.47
N LYS A 478 -3.27 8.40 -26.70
CA LYS A 478 -3.74 9.17 -27.85
C LYS A 478 -5.18 8.84 -28.18
N PRO A 479 -5.95 9.74 -28.81
CA PRO A 479 -7.27 9.42 -29.35
C PRO A 479 -7.25 8.18 -30.23
N ARG A 480 -8.36 7.44 -30.27
CA ARG A 480 -8.53 6.26 -31.13
C ARG A 480 -8.24 6.56 -32.59
N ASP A 481 -8.78 7.69 -33.08
CA ASP A 481 -8.63 8.16 -34.46
C ASP A 481 -7.52 9.23 -34.58
N PHE A 482 -6.40 9.01 -33.88
CA PHE A 482 -5.28 9.96 -33.89
C PHE A 482 -4.73 10.18 -35.28
N ASP A 483 -4.77 11.44 -35.72
CA ASP A 483 -4.20 11.91 -36.98
C ASP A 483 -3.05 12.89 -36.70
N PRO A 484 -1.81 12.58 -37.05
CA PRO A 484 -0.65 13.46 -36.80
C PRO A 484 -0.72 14.80 -37.56
N ALA A 485 -1.64 14.98 -38.50
CA ALA A 485 -1.88 16.24 -39.21
C ALA A 485 -2.80 17.19 -38.43
N GLN A 486 -3.52 16.69 -37.40
CA GLN A 486 -4.38 17.49 -36.55
C GLN A 486 -3.64 17.94 -35.29
N ARG A 487 -4.22 18.94 -34.59
CA ARG A 487 -3.69 19.43 -33.31
C ARG A 487 -4.68 19.13 -32.18
N TYR A 488 -4.15 18.52 -31.14
CA TYR A 488 -4.93 18.01 -29.99
C TYR A 488 -4.62 18.81 -28.73
N PRO A 489 -5.62 19.02 -27.85
CA PRO A 489 -5.39 19.46 -26.47
C PRO A 489 -4.66 18.35 -25.70
N VAL A 490 -3.82 18.75 -24.75
CA VAL A 490 -3.04 17.82 -23.92
C VAL A 490 -3.39 18.03 -22.45
N LEU A 491 -3.63 16.92 -21.73
CA LEU A 491 -3.71 16.93 -20.28
C LEU A 491 -2.54 16.13 -19.70
N LEU A 492 -1.70 16.80 -18.94
CA LEU A 492 -0.72 16.13 -18.08
C LEU A 492 -1.42 15.60 -16.83
N THR A 493 -1.26 14.30 -16.56
CA THR A 493 -1.63 13.68 -15.28
C THR A 493 -0.37 13.28 -14.55
N GLN A 494 -0.34 13.41 -13.23
CA GLN A 494 0.84 13.08 -12.44
C GLN A 494 0.52 12.99 -10.93
N TYR A 495 1.39 12.32 -10.20
CA TYR A 495 1.43 12.34 -8.75
C TYR A 495 2.74 12.95 -8.24
N SER A 496 3.89 12.47 -8.71
CA SER A 496 5.26 12.97 -8.47
C SER A 496 5.76 12.85 -7.02
N GLY A 497 4.98 12.28 -6.11
CA GLY A 497 5.39 12.15 -4.70
C GLY A 497 6.62 11.24 -4.52
N PRO A 498 7.44 11.46 -3.50
CA PRO A 498 8.64 10.66 -3.25
C PRO A 498 8.36 9.16 -3.18
N GLY A 499 9.16 8.37 -3.90
CA GLY A 499 9.04 6.91 -3.96
C GLY A 499 7.82 6.39 -4.72
N SER A 500 6.93 7.25 -5.24
CA SER A 500 5.77 6.84 -6.03
C SER A 500 6.12 6.41 -7.44
N GLN A 501 5.19 5.73 -8.13
CA GLN A 501 5.31 5.39 -9.55
C GLN A 501 3.94 5.41 -10.22
N GLN A 502 3.83 6.15 -11.33
CA GLN A 502 2.66 6.20 -12.21
C GLN A 502 2.95 5.54 -13.55
N VAL A 503 4.17 5.65 -14.04
CA VAL A 503 4.62 5.09 -15.33
C VAL A 503 5.02 3.64 -15.10
N VAL A 504 4.04 2.73 -15.28
CA VAL A 504 4.19 1.29 -15.05
C VAL A 504 3.41 0.50 -16.09
N ASP A 505 3.99 -0.58 -16.60
CA ASP A 505 3.35 -1.44 -17.59
C ASP A 505 2.38 -2.42 -16.91
N ARG A 506 1.21 -1.89 -16.56
CA ARG A 506 0.10 -2.62 -15.95
C ARG A 506 -1.20 -2.23 -16.63
N TRP A 507 -2.12 -3.15 -16.76
CA TRP A 507 -3.43 -2.88 -17.33
C TRP A 507 -4.22 -1.91 -16.45
N THR A 508 -4.67 -0.85 -17.09
CA THR A 508 -5.61 0.12 -16.52
C THR A 508 -6.61 0.50 -17.60
N LEU A 509 -7.84 0.77 -17.19
CA LEU A 509 -8.89 1.33 -18.03
C LEU A 509 -9.65 2.31 -17.15
N ASP A 510 -9.55 3.60 -17.42
CA ASP A 510 -9.99 4.63 -16.50
C ASP A 510 -10.43 5.92 -17.23
N TRP A 511 -10.61 7.00 -16.50
CA TRP A 511 -10.99 8.33 -16.98
C TRP A 511 -10.01 8.89 -18.04
N GLU A 512 -8.74 8.48 -18.01
CA GLU A 512 -7.75 8.84 -19.04
C GLU A 512 -8.17 8.35 -20.44
N ASP A 513 -8.73 7.14 -20.50
CA ASP A 513 -9.25 6.54 -21.73
C ASP A 513 -10.50 7.29 -22.22
N VAL A 514 -11.36 7.75 -21.29
CA VAL A 514 -12.51 8.60 -21.62
C VAL A 514 -12.07 9.89 -22.30
N LEU A 515 -11.05 10.56 -21.74
CA LEU A 515 -10.52 11.78 -22.33
C LEU A 515 -9.91 11.55 -23.70
N ALA A 516 -9.20 10.44 -23.88
CA ALA A 516 -8.64 10.10 -25.18
C ALA A 516 -9.74 9.87 -26.23
N ASP A 517 -10.81 9.18 -25.89
CA ASP A 517 -11.99 9.00 -26.78
C ASP A 517 -12.74 10.32 -27.05
N LEU A 518 -12.62 11.32 -26.18
CA LEU A 518 -13.12 12.67 -26.38
C LEU A 518 -12.15 13.60 -27.16
N GLY A 519 -11.06 13.07 -27.68
CA GLY A 519 -10.12 13.80 -28.52
C GLY A 519 -9.01 14.53 -27.76
N TYR A 520 -8.74 14.18 -26.49
CA TYR A 520 -7.59 14.68 -25.75
C TYR A 520 -6.40 13.72 -25.85
N ILE A 521 -5.22 14.25 -25.76
CA ILE A 521 -4.03 13.46 -25.47
C ILE A 521 -3.78 13.55 -23.97
N VAL A 522 -3.61 12.39 -23.33
CA VAL A 522 -3.23 12.31 -21.90
C VAL A 522 -1.79 11.85 -21.82
N VAL A 523 -0.96 12.51 -21.02
CA VAL A 523 0.45 12.19 -20.84
C VAL A 523 0.83 12.24 -19.38
N CYS A 524 1.73 11.32 -18.95
CA CYS A 524 2.22 11.24 -17.59
C CYS A 524 3.73 10.99 -17.59
N THR A 525 4.45 11.56 -16.64
CA THR A 525 5.85 11.22 -16.37
C THR A 525 6.11 11.04 -14.88
N ASP A 526 7.00 10.10 -14.58
CA ASP A 526 7.62 9.95 -13.27
C ASP A 526 8.93 10.75 -13.26
N GLY A 527 8.90 11.91 -12.60
CA GLY A 527 10.03 12.80 -12.44
C GLY A 527 11.03 12.35 -11.39
N ARG A 528 12.08 13.14 -11.17
CA ARG A 528 13.04 12.95 -10.07
C ARG A 528 12.31 12.95 -8.74
N GLY A 529 12.74 12.08 -7.82
CA GLY A 529 12.07 11.82 -6.55
C GLY A 529 11.18 10.58 -6.56
N THR A 530 10.72 10.10 -7.73
CA THR A 530 9.91 8.88 -7.84
C THR A 530 10.73 7.60 -7.65
N GLY A 531 10.07 6.46 -7.45
CA GLY A 531 10.68 5.20 -7.06
C GLY A 531 11.26 4.35 -8.18
N PHE A 532 11.89 3.26 -7.78
CA PHE A 532 12.35 2.15 -8.62
C PHE A 532 13.46 2.46 -9.62
N ARG A 533 14.21 3.53 -9.36
CA ARG A 533 15.39 3.96 -10.12
C ARG A 533 16.61 4.20 -9.23
N GLY A 534 16.60 3.59 -8.05
CA GLY A 534 17.64 3.67 -7.04
C GLY A 534 17.52 4.89 -6.12
N GLU A 535 18.22 4.79 -5.00
CA GLU A 535 18.21 5.78 -3.91
C GLU A 535 18.58 7.19 -4.39
N ARG A 536 19.62 7.29 -5.22
CA ARG A 536 20.11 8.57 -5.74
C ARG A 536 19.03 9.30 -6.55
N PHE A 537 18.26 8.60 -7.37
CA PHE A 537 17.18 9.20 -8.15
C PHE A 537 16.02 9.62 -7.25
N LYS A 538 15.64 8.74 -6.33
CA LYS A 538 14.53 8.94 -5.41
C LYS A 538 14.77 10.08 -4.42
N LYS A 539 15.96 10.17 -3.83
CA LYS A 539 16.24 11.12 -2.74
C LYS A 539 16.71 12.51 -3.21
N GLN A 540 16.71 12.81 -4.51
CA GLN A 540 17.08 14.14 -5.04
C GLN A 540 16.17 15.26 -4.52
N THR A 541 14.91 14.95 -4.24
CA THR A 541 13.89 15.93 -3.79
C THR A 541 13.90 16.15 -2.28
N TYR A 542 14.71 15.39 -1.52
CA TYR A 542 14.80 15.52 -0.08
C TYR A 542 15.10 16.94 0.39
N GLY A 543 14.29 17.43 1.31
CA GLY A 543 14.40 18.76 1.91
C GLY A 543 13.93 19.93 1.02
N ARG A 544 13.42 19.64 -0.20
CA ARG A 544 13.00 20.66 -1.16
C ARG A 544 11.83 20.16 -2.03
N LEU A 545 10.82 19.61 -1.39
CA LEU A 545 9.65 19.05 -2.09
C LEU A 545 9.00 20.10 -3.02
N GLY A 546 8.65 19.70 -4.24
CA GLY A 546 8.04 20.55 -5.24
C GLY A 546 9.01 21.38 -6.09
N ALA A 547 10.32 21.31 -5.86
CA ALA A 547 11.31 22.04 -6.67
C ALA A 547 11.60 21.30 -7.98
N LEU A 548 12.28 20.14 -7.88
CA LEU A 548 12.70 19.36 -9.05
C LEU A 548 11.51 18.72 -9.77
N GLU A 549 10.52 18.29 -9.02
CA GLU A 549 9.29 17.69 -9.55
C GLU A 549 8.56 18.70 -10.46
N THR A 550 8.51 20.00 -10.06
CA THR A 550 7.91 21.04 -10.90
C THR A 550 8.73 21.25 -12.18
N GLU A 551 10.07 21.32 -12.09
CA GLU A 551 10.93 21.43 -13.25
C GLU A 551 10.69 20.29 -14.25
N ASP A 552 10.55 19.06 -13.76
CA ASP A 552 10.34 17.88 -14.59
C ASP A 552 8.97 17.90 -15.28
N GLN A 553 7.90 18.29 -14.59
CA GLN A 553 6.58 18.43 -15.21
C GLN A 553 6.54 19.57 -16.23
N LEU A 554 7.22 20.70 -15.97
CA LEU A 554 7.37 21.78 -16.94
C LEU A 554 8.18 21.33 -18.16
N SER A 555 9.21 20.51 -17.98
CA SER A 555 10.00 19.93 -19.09
C SER A 555 9.14 19.02 -19.97
N LEU A 556 8.29 18.16 -19.37
CA LEU A 556 7.34 17.35 -20.13
C LEU A 556 6.36 18.24 -20.92
N ALA A 557 5.80 19.26 -20.28
CA ALA A 557 4.85 20.16 -20.94
C ALA A 557 5.48 20.88 -22.15
N ARG A 558 6.74 21.34 -22.05
CA ARG A 558 7.49 21.92 -23.19
C ARG A 558 7.80 20.88 -24.25
N HIS A 559 8.20 19.67 -23.86
CA HIS A 559 8.42 18.57 -24.79
C HIS A 559 7.15 18.29 -25.61
N MET A 560 5.98 18.27 -24.96
CA MET A 560 4.69 18.10 -25.64
C MET A 560 4.34 19.28 -26.53
N ALA A 561 4.52 20.52 -26.05
CA ALA A 561 4.25 21.73 -26.82
C ALA A 561 5.05 21.83 -28.15
N ALA A 562 6.21 21.20 -28.19
CA ALA A 562 7.07 21.14 -29.39
C ALA A 562 6.59 20.11 -30.43
N GLN A 563 5.64 19.25 -30.13
CA GLN A 563 5.11 18.26 -31.07
C GLN A 563 4.17 18.91 -32.08
N PRO A 564 4.27 18.58 -33.39
CA PRO A 564 3.48 19.22 -34.46
C PRO A 564 1.96 18.98 -34.28
N TRP A 565 1.58 17.87 -33.67
CA TRP A 565 0.21 17.47 -33.43
C TRP A 565 -0.34 17.95 -32.06
N VAL A 566 0.39 18.79 -31.33
CA VAL A 566 -0.07 19.39 -30.07
C VAL A 566 -0.55 20.82 -30.29
N ASP A 567 -1.69 21.16 -29.74
CA ASP A 567 -2.12 22.54 -29.58
C ASP A 567 -1.50 23.12 -28.29
N ALA A 568 -0.37 23.78 -28.42
CA ALA A 568 0.35 24.39 -27.31
C ALA A 568 -0.47 25.47 -26.56
N SER A 569 -1.57 25.96 -27.15
CA SER A 569 -2.50 26.88 -26.48
C SER A 569 -3.54 26.15 -25.58
N ARG A 570 -3.56 24.82 -25.59
CA ARG A 570 -4.51 23.99 -24.85
C ARG A 570 -3.81 22.86 -24.08
N ILE A 571 -2.82 23.21 -23.27
CA ILE A 571 -2.15 22.29 -22.34
C ILE A 571 -2.69 22.51 -20.94
N GLY A 572 -3.18 21.45 -20.30
CA GLY A 572 -3.63 21.44 -18.92
C GLY A 572 -2.83 20.48 -18.04
N ILE A 573 -2.98 20.59 -16.73
CA ILE A 573 -2.40 19.68 -15.75
C ILE A 573 -3.43 19.27 -14.71
N TYR A 574 -3.40 18.00 -14.33
CA TYR A 574 -4.24 17.41 -13.30
C TYR A 574 -3.39 16.69 -12.25
N GLY A 575 -3.81 16.76 -10.99
CA GLY A 575 -3.23 15.94 -9.94
C GLY A 575 -4.07 15.92 -8.68
N TRP A 576 -3.92 14.82 -7.92
CA TRP A 576 -4.62 14.59 -6.66
C TRP A 576 -3.62 14.49 -5.51
N SER A 577 -3.92 15.05 -4.32
CA SER A 577 -3.08 15.02 -3.12
C SER A 577 -1.71 15.66 -3.38
N TYR A 578 -0.60 14.92 -3.31
CA TYR A 578 0.72 15.41 -3.76
C TYR A 578 0.67 15.90 -5.22
N GLY A 579 -0.03 15.17 -6.09
CA GLY A 579 -0.26 15.60 -7.46
C GLY A 579 -1.04 16.93 -7.55
N GLY A 580 -1.95 17.18 -6.61
CA GLY A 580 -2.65 18.46 -6.48
C GLY A 580 -1.70 19.60 -6.11
N PHE A 581 -0.80 19.38 -5.14
CA PHE A 581 0.30 20.29 -4.81
C PHE A 581 1.17 20.59 -6.05
N MET A 582 1.49 19.58 -6.84
CA MET A 582 2.26 19.74 -8.06
C MET A 582 1.50 20.50 -9.14
N ALA A 583 0.20 20.22 -9.32
CA ALA A 583 -0.64 20.95 -10.27
C ALA A 583 -0.67 22.46 -9.97
N LEU A 584 -0.77 22.82 -8.67
CA LEU A 584 -0.69 24.22 -8.21
C LEU A 584 0.69 24.81 -8.49
N ASN A 585 1.79 24.15 -8.11
CA ASN A 585 3.14 24.65 -8.38
C ASN A 585 3.41 24.84 -9.88
N CYS A 586 2.98 23.89 -10.71
CA CYS A 586 3.12 23.99 -12.15
C CYS A 586 2.31 25.13 -12.76
N ALA A 587 1.10 25.37 -12.27
CA ALA A 587 0.29 26.51 -12.71
C ALA A 587 0.94 27.85 -12.34
N LEU A 588 1.41 28.01 -11.11
CA LEU A 588 1.99 29.23 -10.58
C LEU A 588 3.37 29.54 -11.19
N LYS A 589 4.22 28.51 -11.35
CA LYS A 589 5.60 28.65 -11.85
C LYS A 589 5.76 28.41 -13.35
N GLY A 590 4.72 27.96 -14.03
CA GLY A 590 4.75 27.61 -15.45
C GLY A 590 4.66 28.80 -16.44
N HIS A 591 4.54 30.03 -15.94
CA HIS A 591 4.51 31.27 -16.75
C HIS A 591 3.56 31.20 -17.95
N GLY A 592 2.34 30.67 -17.73
CA GLY A 592 1.28 30.57 -18.75
C GLY A 592 1.41 29.39 -19.72
N LEU A 593 2.30 28.44 -19.46
CA LEU A 593 2.42 27.18 -20.21
C LEU A 593 1.14 26.35 -20.07
N PHE A 594 0.63 26.23 -18.85
CA PHE A 594 -0.66 25.58 -18.57
C PHE A 594 -1.82 26.57 -18.66
N LYS A 595 -2.86 26.21 -19.40
CA LYS A 595 -4.09 27.00 -19.54
C LYS A 595 -5.17 26.57 -18.56
N MET A 596 -5.01 25.40 -17.96
CA MET A 596 -5.89 24.85 -16.94
C MET A 596 -5.06 24.04 -15.93
N ALA A 597 -5.38 24.14 -14.66
CA ALA A 597 -4.87 23.24 -13.62
C ALA A 597 -6.05 22.74 -12.80
N ILE A 598 -6.10 21.42 -12.59
CA ILE A 598 -7.07 20.76 -11.72
C ILE A 598 -6.29 20.17 -10.56
N ALA A 599 -6.45 20.77 -9.39
CA ALA A 599 -5.81 20.33 -8.16
C ALA A 599 -6.87 19.78 -7.19
N VAL A 600 -6.88 18.46 -7.02
CA VAL A 600 -7.84 17.78 -6.15
C VAL A 600 -7.21 17.52 -4.79
N ALA A 601 -7.86 17.99 -3.72
CA ALA A 601 -7.39 17.83 -2.34
C ALA A 601 -5.88 18.13 -2.17
N PRO A 602 -5.37 19.29 -2.66
CA PRO A 602 -3.95 19.57 -2.72
C PRO A 602 -3.36 19.84 -1.35
N VAL A 603 -2.12 19.44 -1.14
CA VAL A 603 -1.29 20.00 -0.07
C VAL A 603 -0.91 21.42 -0.49
N THR A 604 -1.33 22.43 0.27
CA THR A 604 -1.01 23.84 0.00
C THR A 604 0.21 24.33 0.78
N SER A 605 0.50 23.68 1.90
CA SER A 605 1.73 23.86 2.69
C SER A 605 2.02 22.56 3.43
N TRP A 606 3.26 22.11 3.37
CA TRP A 606 3.72 20.93 4.10
C TRP A 606 3.69 21.11 5.63
N ARG A 607 3.60 22.35 6.12
CA ARG A 607 3.40 22.64 7.55
C ARG A 607 2.07 22.13 8.10
N TYR A 608 1.10 21.87 7.23
CA TYR A 608 -0.24 21.40 7.61
C TYR A 608 -0.44 19.90 7.43
N TYR A 609 0.54 19.22 6.84
CA TYR A 609 0.50 17.78 6.68
C TYR A 609 1.17 17.07 7.86
N ASP A 610 1.02 15.73 7.95
CA ASP A 610 1.46 14.97 9.12
C ASP A 610 2.98 14.91 9.30
N THR A 611 3.37 14.45 10.50
CA THR A 611 4.77 14.34 10.92
C THR A 611 5.54 13.29 10.14
N ILE A 612 5.04 12.03 10.06
CA ILE A 612 5.81 10.90 9.53
C ILE A 612 6.12 11.11 8.06
N TYR A 613 5.09 11.41 7.24
CA TYR A 613 5.29 11.64 5.80
C TYR A 613 6.14 12.87 5.52
N THR A 614 5.77 13.99 6.12
CA THR A 614 6.40 15.26 5.77
C THR A 614 7.85 15.29 6.23
N GLU A 615 8.13 14.83 7.44
CA GLU A 615 9.45 14.91 8.03
C GLU A 615 10.46 13.93 7.43
N ILE A 616 10.01 12.74 7.00
CA ILE A 616 10.90 11.80 6.31
C ILE A 616 11.46 12.42 5.01
N TYR A 617 10.64 13.19 4.27
CA TYR A 617 11.05 13.74 2.97
C TYR A 617 11.54 15.19 3.03
N ASN A 618 11.20 15.92 4.08
CA ASN A 618 11.51 17.36 4.18
C ASN A 618 12.24 17.76 5.47
N ASN A 619 12.59 16.78 6.35
CA ASN A 619 13.09 17.03 7.70
C ASN A 619 12.07 17.82 8.54
N LEU A 620 12.38 18.13 9.80
CA LEU A 620 11.51 18.92 10.66
C LEU A 620 11.50 20.39 10.23
N PRO A 621 10.38 21.10 10.32
CA PRO A 621 10.29 22.52 9.93
C PRO A 621 11.22 23.43 10.74
N GLN A 622 11.56 23.04 11.99
CA GLN A 622 12.52 23.75 12.84
C GLN A 622 13.95 23.74 12.27
N TYR A 623 14.29 22.75 11.46
CA TYR A 623 15.62 22.61 10.86
C TYR A 623 15.64 22.93 9.36
N ASN A 624 14.48 23.01 8.70
CA ASN A 624 14.37 23.21 7.27
C ASN A 624 13.21 24.14 6.88
N ALA A 625 13.10 25.32 7.49
CA ALA A 625 12.02 26.25 7.22
C ALA A 625 11.91 26.61 5.72
N ALA A 626 13.04 26.83 5.05
CA ALA A 626 13.08 27.15 3.61
C ALA A 626 12.46 26.05 2.75
N GLY A 627 12.73 24.76 3.04
CA GLY A 627 12.16 23.63 2.31
C GLY A 627 10.64 23.50 2.45
N TYR A 628 10.08 24.05 3.53
CA TYR A 628 8.63 24.10 3.73
C TYR A 628 7.97 25.28 2.99
N ASP A 629 8.66 26.43 2.91
CA ASP A 629 8.05 27.67 2.50
C ASP A 629 8.30 28.03 1.03
N GLU A 630 9.52 27.80 0.49
CA GLU A 630 9.92 28.23 -0.86
C GLU A 630 9.07 27.61 -2.00
N ASN A 631 8.57 26.41 -1.82
CA ASN A 631 7.76 25.70 -2.80
C ASN A 631 6.29 25.53 -2.37
N SER A 632 5.88 26.20 -1.29
CA SER A 632 4.48 26.21 -0.88
C SER A 632 3.65 27.01 -1.90
N PRO A 633 2.56 26.47 -2.46
CA PRO A 633 1.65 27.24 -3.29
C PRO A 633 1.15 28.52 -2.63
N LEU A 634 1.01 28.54 -1.30
CA LEU A 634 0.58 29.74 -0.55
C LEU A 634 1.57 30.89 -0.61
N THR A 635 2.86 30.62 -0.82
CA THR A 635 3.89 31.67 -0.92
C THR A 635 4.15 32.10 -2.35
N CYS A 636 3.66 31.35 -3.34
CA CYS A 636 3.80 31.63 -4.75
C CYS A 636 2.56 32.25 -5.40
N ALA A 637 1.42 32.30 -4.66
CA ALA A 637 0.12 32.78 -5.15
C ALA A 637 0.00 34.31 -5.17
#